data_247c4a6918f48c4c9384120b00c9485f
#
_entry.id   247c4a6918f48c4c9384120b00c9485f
#
_cell.length_a   1.000
_cell.length_b   1.000
_cell.length_c   1.000
_cell.angle_alpha   90.00
_cell.angle_beta   90.00
_cell.angle_gamma   90.00
#
_symmetry.space_group_name_H-M   'P 1'
#
loop_
_entity.id
_entity.type
_entity.pdbx_description
1 polymer ?
#
loop_
_entity_poly.entity_id
_entity_poly.type
_entity_poly.pdbx_seq_one_letter_code
_entity_poly.pdbx_strand_id
1 'polypeptide(L)'
;MTSDPVLSPKSYHEGAEREWLVTNGLGGYASSTILASNTRSYHGLLVAALSPPTGRTLLLSSLDEELKVGSRSYHLACHQYPGTIYPQGFRHLEEFRRYPVPTFCYRTDDGSSIEKRIFMVWGENTTVVSYRIDGVGLFRVVPLVSCRSFHVASGAPPMDQFPLSVGGPGGGVRLRSGCDFSIVSDGARYLREDLWYHSLEYEVERQRGLQWREDAFSPGRFEVEVDGPLSFSIIASVDRQSPEGAGALLLREEERVNRLLEGGKDPRLGVLAVGADQFLVRRGDGKSIIAGYHWFNDWGRDAMISLPGLLLTPGRFEDARAVLTTFAGAMKDGLLPNDFGAEGYNTIDAALWFFWAVYKYWSYSGDGELIRQLFPTLRAILRRYAGETPGSYFDEDGLIASKPGLTWMDAKVGEVFVTPRAGKACEINALWYNALKVMELFTERLGDEAAEVGYGDLAERVRVSYTKFWNPEEGCLRDMIDGIDPSIRPNQVIAASLPFTPLDASMVRGVVDAATEELLTPYGLRTLSPGDPAYVGRYEGGPAERDRAYHQGTVWPWLMGPYITARIRAGRQSKKERVAAGDILGPLIGLEGQIGVGTICEVFDGDEPHRPGGCISQAWSVGEVMRAWHEDVMDGARGRAGDFLDVIDISSAGTRT
;
A
#
# COMPACT_ATOMS: atom_id res chain seq x y z
N MET A 1 -10.87 -22.72 -5.93
CA MET A 1 -11.72 -21.53 -5.97
C MET A 1 -11.75 -21.00 -4.54
N THR A 2 -10.94 -20.00 -4.22
CA THR A 2 -11.13 -19.23 -2.99
C THR A 2 -12.47 -18.54 -3.17
N SER A 3 -13.47 -18.93 -2.38
CA SER A 3 -14.78 -18.29 -2.38
C SER A 3 -14.55 -16.81 -2.11
N ASP A 4 -15.06 -15.97 -3.00
CA ASP A 4 -15.18 -14.52 -2.80
C ASP A 4 -15.67 -14.28 -1.35
N PRO A 5 -15.03 -13.43 -0.55
CA PRO A 5 -15.53 -13.18 0.78
C PRO A 5 -16.90 -12.48 0.67
N VAL A 6 -17.95 -13.29 0.72
CA VAL A 6 -19.31 -12.80 0.90
C VAL A 6 -19.42 -12.38 2.35
N LEU A 7 -19.62 -11.08 2.58
CA LEU A 7 -19.73 -10.52 3.92
C LEU A 7 -21.18 -10.13 4.18
N SER A 8 -21.75 -10.69 5.25
CA SER A 8 -23.12 -10.40 5.70
C SER A 8 -23.04 -9.82 7.12
N PRO A 9 -22.82 -8.51 7.26
CA PRO A 9 -22.61 -7.87 8.56
C PRO A 9 -23.87 -7.97 9.41
N LYS A 10 -23.71 -8.47 10.64
CA LYS A 10 -24.84 -8.64 11.59
C LYS A 10 -25.11 -7.38 12.43
N SER A 11 -24.19 -6.44 12.44
CA SER A 11 -24.29 -5.20 13.20
C SER A 11 -23.59 -4.04 12.49
N TYR A 12 -23.91 -2.82 12.89
CA TYR A 12 -23.22 -1.63 12.41
C TYR A 12 -21.72 -1.69 12.73
N HIS A 13 -21.35 -2.07 13.95
CA HIS A 13 -19.96 -2.11 14.40
C HIS A 13 -19.11 -3.08 13.55
N GLU A 14 -19.58 -4.30 13.35
CA GLU A 14 -18.90 -5.31 12.53
C GLU A 14 -18.63 -4.84 11.10
N GLY A 15 -19.63 -4.23 10.47
CA GLY A 15 -19.49 -3.77 9.08
C GLY A 15 -18.73 -2.45 8.94
N ALA A 16 -18.75 -1.59 9.96
CA ALA A 16 -18.04 -0.32 9.98
C ALA A 16 -16.50 -0.48 10.14
N GLU A 17 -16.03 -1.63 10.61
CA GLU A 17 -14.62 -1.98 10.75
C GLU A 17 -14.02 -2.59 9.48
N ARG A 18 -14.82 -2.87 8.45
CA ARG A 18 -14.38 -3.48 7.19
C ARG A 18 -14.48 -2.46 6.07
N GLU A 19 -13.34 -2.16 5.44
CA GLU A 19 -13.24 -1.11 4.42
C GLU A 19 -12.86 -1.72 3.06
N TRP A 20 -13.46 -1.22 1.99
CA TRP A 20 -13.12 -1.59 0.63
C TRP A 20 -12.46 -0.42 -0.10
N LEU A 21 -11.65 -0.75 -1.10
CA LEU A 21 -10.92 0.20 -1.94
C LEU A 21 -10.96 -0.24 -3.40
N VAL A 22 -11.22 0.70 -4.31
CA VAL A 22 -10.95 0.59 -5.74
C VAL A 22 -10.18 1.80 -6.22
N THR A 23 -9.30 1.63 -7.19
CA THR A 23 -8.40 2.68 -7.69
C THR A 23 -8.50 2.82 -9.20
N ASN A 24 -7.96 3.91 -9.75
CA ASN A 24 -8.06 4.24 -11.17
C ASN A 24 -6.72 4.24 -11.92
N GLY A 25 -5.61 3.83 -11.29
CA GLY A 25 -4.27 3.90 -11.91
C GLY A 25 -3.71 5.32 -12.08
N LEU A 26 -4.38 6.33 -11.52
CA LEU A 26 -3.93 7.74 -11.50
C LEU A 26 -3.57 8.22 -10.09
N GLY A 27 -3.78 7.38 -9.06
CA GLY A 27 -3.69 7.77 -7.66
C GLY A 27 -5.03 8.19 -7.04
N GLY A 28 -6.09 8.34 -7.86
CA GLY A 28 -7.46 8.50 -7.40
C GLY A 28 -8.06 7.18 -6.94
N TYR A 29 -9.09 7.26 -6.08
CA TYR A 29 -9.73 6.07 -5.53
C TYR A 29 -11.19 6.32 -5.15
N ALA A 30 -11.93 5.21 -4.96
CA ALA A 30 -13.19 5.17 -4.22
C ALA A 30 -13.04 4.17 -3.07
N SER A 31 -13.52 4.54 -1.89
CA SER A 31 -13.42 3.76 -0.67
C SER A 31 -14.53 4.11 0.33
N SER A 32 -15.03 3.12 1.03
CA SER A 32 -15.95 3.24 2.16
C SER A 32 -15.96 1.95 2.96
N THR A 33 -16.83 1.83 3.95
CA THR A 33 -17.05 0.56 4.64
C THR A 33 -18.00 -0.36 3.84
N ILE A 34 -18.06 -1.64 4.22
CA ILE A 34 -19.02 -2.59 3.61
C ILE A 34 -20.48 -2.27 3.93
N LEU A 35 -20.76 -1.27 4.79
CA LEU A 35 -22.07 -0.72 5.05
C LEU A 35 -22.41 0.52 4.21
N ALA A 36 -21.49 0.96 3.33
CA ALA A 36 -21.53 2.26 2.66
C ALA A 36 -21.59 3.44 3.66
N SER A 37 -21.10 3.27 4.89
CA SER A 37 -20.95 4.30 5.92
C SER A 37 -19.51 4.79 5.96
N ASN A 38 -19.30 6.09 5.78
CA ASN A 38 -17.97 6.66 5.86
C ASN A 38 -17.54 6.82 7.32
N THR A 39 -16.46 6.14 7.71
CA THR A 39 -15.87 6.19 9.06
C THR A 39 -14.56 6.96 9.10
N ARG A 40 -14.04 7.35 7.92
CA ARG A 40 -12.84 8.17 7.75
C ARG A 40 -13.12 9.41 6.90
N SER A 41 -12.41 10.49 7.18
CA SER A 41 -12.41 11.69 6.32
C SER A 41 -11.84 11.41 4.91
N TYR A 42 -11.13 10.31 4.75
CA TYR A 42 -10.58 9.82 3.49
C TYR A 42 -11.56 8.98 2.67
N HIS A 43 -12.68 8.56 3.23
CA HIS A 43 -13.71 7.83 2.50
C HIS A 43 -14.44 8.75 1.52
N GLY A 44 -14.73 8.21 0.36
CA GLY A 44 -15.52 8.86 -0.68
C GLY A 44 -15.66 7.99 -1.92
N LEU A 45 -16.68 8.27 -2.72
CA LEU A 45 -16.93 7.56 -3.97
C LEU A 45 -16.14 8.14 -5.15
N LEU A 46 -15.65 9.40 -5.04
CA LEU A 46 -14.71 9.98 -5.99
C LEU A 46 -13.69 10.84 -5.23
N VAL A 47 -12.53 10.28 -4.98
CA VAL A 47 -11.32 11.00 -4.59
C VAL A 47 -10.44 11.09 -5.83
N ALA A 48 -10.47 12.21 -6.52
CA ALA A 48 -9.77 12.41 -7.79
C ALA A 48 -8.32 12.82 -7.57
N ALA A 49 -7.39 12.24 -8.32
CA ALA A 49 -6.00 12.72 -8.40
C ALA A 49 -5.92 13.80 -9.50
N LEU A 50 -6.00 15.07 -9.13
CA LEU A 50 -6.03 16.19 -10.09
C LEU A 50 -4.65 16.50 -10.70
N SER A 51 -3.59 16.02 -10.06
CA SER A 51 -2.20 16.08 -10.55
C SER A 51 -1.55 14.69 -10.36
N PRO A 52 -1.88 13.70 -11.20
CA PRO A 52 -1.49 12.32 -10.99
C PRO A 52 0.01 12.11 -10.69
N PRO A 53 0.34 11.34 -9.64
CA PRO A 53 -0.54 10.55 -8.76
C PRO A 53 -0.98 11.29 -7.49
N THR A 54 -0.76 12.59 -7.41
CA THR A 54 -1.02 13.47 -6.26
C THR A 54 -2.18 14.43 -6.51
N GLY A 55 -2.34 15.42 -5.62
CA GLY A 55 -3.43 16.41 -5.73
C GLY A 55 -4.80 15.78 -5.46
N ARG A 56 -4.86 14.82 -4.53
CA ARG A 56 -6.09 14.08 -4.21
C ARG A 56 -7.12 14.99 -3.59
N THR A 57 -8.29 15.06 -4.23
CA THR A 57 -9.41 15.92 -3.87
C THR A 57 -10.67 15.06 -3.73
N LEU A 58 -11.30 15.10 -2.56
CA LEU A 58 -12.61 14.48 -2.36
C LEU A 58 -13.68 15.32 -3.03
N LEU A 59 -14.35 14.75 -4.01
CA LEU A 59 -15.39 15.39 -4.81
C LEU A 59 -16.77 14.83 -4.48
N LEU A 60 -16.96 13.50 -4.59
CA LEU A 60 -18.19 12.82 -4.22
C LEU A 60 -17.94 11.98 -2.96
N SER A 61 -18.57 12.37 -1.86
CA SER A 61 -18.45 11.67 -0.57
C SER A 61 -19.30 10.40 -0.56
N SER A 62 -20.59 10.50 -0.84
CA SER A 62 -21.53 9.37 -0.85
C SER A 62 -22.67 9.57 -1.82
N LEU A 63 -23.44 8.51 -2.05
CA LEU A 63 -24.75 8.54 -2.66
C LEU A 63 -25.75 7.95 -1.65
N ASP A 64 -26.80 8.70 -1.34
CA ASP A 64 -27.85 8.28 -0.42
C ASP A 64 -29.06 7.82 -1.21
N GLU A 65 -29.39 6.54 -1.07
CA GLU A 65 -30.48 5.91 -1.81
C GLU A 65 -31.73 5.74 -0.93
N GLU A 66 -32.90 5.97 -1.55
CA GLU A 66 -34.21 5.75 -0.98
C GLU A 66 -35.13 5.06 -2.01
N LEU A 67 -35.78 3.95 -1.62
CA LEU A 67 -36.90 3.38 -2.37
C LEU A 67 -38.20 3.74 -1.63
N LYS A 68 -39.09 4.48 -2.32
CA LYS A 68 -40.40 4.87 -1.80
C LYS A 68 -41.49 4.02 -2.46
N VAL A 69 -42.18 3.18 -1.64
CA VAL A 69 -43.26 2.30 -2.05
C VAL A 69 -44.55 2.70 -1.35
N GLY A 70 -45.45 3.36 -2.07
CA GLY A 70 -46.63 3.96 -1.47
C GLY A 70 -46.30 5.01 -0.41
N SER A 71 -46.69 4.73 0.86
CA SER A 71 -46.36 5.62 1.99
C SER A 71 -45.11 5.21 2.77
N ARG A 72 -44.45 4.13 2.40
CA ARG A 72 -43.23 3.63 3.06
C ARG A 72 -41.98 4.10 2.31
N SER A 73 -40.93 4.46 3.08
CA SER A 73 -39.62 4.80 2.55
C SER A 73 -38.58 3.83 3.14
N TYR A 74 -37.77 3.25 2.27
CA TYR A 74 -36.64 2.38 2.59
C TYR A 74 -35.35 3.09 2.23
N HIS A 75 -34.62 3.57 3.26
CA HIS A 75 -33.33 4.24 3.10
C HIS A 75 -32.20 3.21 3.13
N LEU A 76 -31.29 3.25 2.15
CA LEU A 76 -30.17 2.33 2.03
C LEU A 76 -28.86 2.96 2.50
N ALA A 77 -28.79 4.28 2.65
CA ALA A 77 -27.66 5.01 3.16
C ALA A 77 -27.42 4.75 4.66
N CYS A 78 -26.22 5.03 5.12
CA CYS A 78 -25.83 4.87 6.51
C CYS A 78 -24.81 5.95 6.88
N HIS A 79 -25.15 6.84 7.83
CA HIS A 79 -24.26 7.88 8.33
C HIS A 79 -24.24 7.92 9.85
N GLN A 80 -23.08 8.27 10.40
CA GLN A 80 -22.96 8.59 11.81
C GLN A 80 -23.13 10.08 12.03
N TYR A 81 -24.02 10.44 12.95
CA TYR A 81 -24.25 11.79 13.46
C TYR A 81 -24.04 11.82 14.97
N PRO A 82 -23.99 13.01 15.62
CA PRO A 82 -23.89 13.09 17.08
C PRO A 82 -24.92 12.23 17.80
N GLY A 83 -24.44 11.13 18.42
CA GLY A 83 -25.26 10.21 19.22
C GLY A 83 -26.19 9.28 18.45
N THR A 84 -26.16 9.24 17.12
CA THR A 84 -27.06 8.36 16.34
C THR A 84 -26.47 7.93 14.99
N ILE A 85 -26.92 6.78 14.51
CA ILE A 85 -26.73 6.32 13.13
C ILE A 85 -28.04 6.55 12.39
N TYR A 86 -28.02 7.38 11.33
CA TYR A 86 -29.20 7.68 10.53
C TYR A 86 -28.83 8.04 9.09
N PRO A 87 -29.55 7.56 8.07
CA PRO A 87 -30.46 6.40 8.19
C PRO A 87 -29.71 5.11 8.53
N GLN A 88 -30.44 4.00 8.70
CA GLN A 88 -29.87 2.71 9.07
C GLN A 88 -29.99 1.70 7.92
N GLY A 89 -29.50 2.07 6.75
CA GLY A 89 -29.58 1.26 5.53
C GLY A 89 -28.94 -0.12 5.64
N PHE A 90 -27.98 -0.28 6.56
CA PHE A 90 -27.36 -1.57 6.84
C PHE A 90 -28.36 -2.66 7.26
N ARG A 91 -29.55 -2.30 7.73
CA ARG A 91 -30.61 -3.26 8.10
C ARG A 91 -31.23 -3.96 6.88
N HIS A 92 -31.13 -3.35 5.72
CA HIS A 92 -31.60 -3.90 4.45
C HIS A 92 -30.49 -4.61 3.67
N LEU A 93 -29.22 -4.50 4.10
CA LEU A 93 -28.08 -5.11 3.45
C LEU A 93 -28.03 -6.61 3.77
N GLU A 94 -28.25 -7.45 2.77
CA GLU A 94 -28.12 -8.91 2.89
C GLU A 94 -26.68 -9.37 2.70
N GLU A 95 -25.96 -8.73 1.75
CA GLU A 95 -24.67 -9.21 1.29
C GLU A 95 -23.82 -8.09 0.72
N PHE A 96 -22.51 -8.13 1.01
CA PHE A 96 -21.47 -7.38 0.32
C PHE A 96 -20.50 -8.34 -0.35
N ARG A 97 -20.20 -8.13 -1.64
CA ARG A 97 -19.17 -8.83 -2.41
C ARG A 97 -18.11 -7.85 -2.87
N ARG A 98 -16.82 -8.20 -2.69
CA ARG A 98 -15.74 -7.31 -3.12
C ARG A 98 -15.41 -7.45 -4.59
N TYR A 99 -15.56 -8.64 -5.16
CA TYR A 99 -15.12 -8.96 -6.50
C TYR A 99 -16.26 -9.38 -7.42
N PRO A 100 -16.11 -9.13 -8.77
CA PRO A 100 -15.02 -8.36 -9.41
C PRO A 100 -15.03 -6.88 -9.06
N VAL A 101 -16.15 -6.29 -8.65
CA VAL A 101 -16.31 -4.91 -8.19
C VAL A 101 -17.13 -4.88 -6.89
N PRO A 102 -16.91 -3.89 -5.99
CA PRO A 102 -17.73 -3.75 -4.79
C PRO A 102 -19.21 -3.76 -5.13
N THR A 103 -19.93 -4.75 -4.60
CA THR A 103 -21.34 -5.01 -4.88
C THR A 103 -22.11 -5.12 -3.56
N PHE A 104 -23.12 -4.29 -3.38
CA PHE A 104 -24.02 -4.29 -2.25
C PHE A 104 -25.36 -4.84 -2.69
N CYS A 105 -25.87 -5.85 -2.01
CA CYS A 105 -27.18 -6.46 -2.26
C CYS A 105 -28.12 -6.14 -1.10
N TYR A 106 -29.15 -5.36 -1.38
CA TYR A 106 -30.17 -4.98 -0.40
C TYR A 106 -31.49 -5.67 -0.70
N ARG A 107 -32.25 -5.95 0.37
CA ARG A 107 -33.63 -6.40 0.30
C ARG A 107 -34.49 -5.62 1.29
N THR A 108 -35.58 -5.09 0.80
CA THR A 108 -36.54 -4.34 1.60
C THR A 108 -37.68 -5.23 2.08
N ASP A 109 -38.42 -4.82 3.13
CA ASP A 109 -39.47 -5.64 3.74
C ASP A 109 -40.64 -5.92 2.80
N ASP A 110 -40.84 -5.13 1.75
CA ASP A 110 -41.85 -5.36 0.71
C ASP A 110 -41.42 -6.39 -0.34
N GLY A 111 -40.16 -6.89 -0.24
CA GLY A 111 -39.61 -7.90 -1.13
C GLY A 111 -38.79 -7.33 -2.31
N SER A 112 -38.71 -5.99 -2.45
CA SER A 112 -37.88 -5.38 -3.50
C SER A 112 -36.41 -5.70 -3.28
N SER A 113 -35.66 -5.92 -4.37
CA SER A 113 -34.22 -6.14 -4.34
C SER A 113 -33.47 -5.03 -5.06
N ILE A 114 -32.36 -4.56 -4.47
CA ILE A 114 -31.51 -3.54 -5.05
C ILE A 114 -30.07 -4.04 -5.02
N GLU A 115 -29.42 -4.09 -6.20
CA GLU A 115 -28.01 -4.35 -6.33
C GLU A 115 -27.31 -3.05 -6.75
N LYS A 116 -26.32 -2.62 -5.94
CA LYS A 116 -25.48 -1.44 -6.17
C LYS A 116 -24.06 -1.90 -6.42
N ARG A 117 -23.48 -1.56 -7.58
CA ARG A 117 -22.10 -1.88 -7.97
C ARG A 117 -21.30 -0.60 -8.13
N ILE A 118 -20.08 -0.57 -7.60
CA ILE A 118 -19.21 0.61 -7.60
C ILE A 118 -17.88 0.25 -8.24
N PHE A 119 -17.43 1.07 -9.20
CA PHE A 119 -16.10 0.93 -9.79
C PHE A 119 -15.55 2.26 -10.28
N MET A 120 -14.24 2.33 -10.46
CA MET A 120 -13.58 3.43 -11.13
C MET A 120 -13.14 3.02 -12.52
N VAL A 121 -13.21 3.96 -13.46
CA VAL A 121 -12.71 3.75 -14.82
C VAL A 121 -11.19 3.85 -14.80
N TRP A 122 -10.51 2.79 -15.21
CA TRP A 122 -9.05 2.77 -15.26
C TRP A 122 -8.49 3.85 -16.18
N GLY A 123 -7.57 4.67 -15.68
CA GLY A 123 -6.97 5.80 -16.40
C GLY A 123 -7.77 7.09 -16.38
N GLU A 124 -8.89 7.15 -15.65
CA GLU A 124 -9.74 8.33 -15.54
C GLU A 124 -10.15 8.63 -14.10
N ASN A 125 -10.31 9.90 -13.74
CA ASN A 125 -10.94 10.31 -12.48
C ASN A 125 -12.48 10.24 -12.60
N THR A 126 -12.96 9.03 -12.78
CA THR A 126 -14.36 8.69 -13.04
C THR A 126 -14.79 7.52 -12.17
N THR A 127 -15.83 7.71 -11.38
CA THR A 127 -16.52 6.66 -10.63
C THR A 127 -17.89 6.41 -11.23
N VAL A 128 -18.22 5.15 -11.44
CA VAL A 128 -19.52 4.69 -11.90
C VAL A 128 -20.18 3.90 -10.79
N VAL A 129 -21.42 4.24 -10.46
CA VAL A 129 -22.28 3.48 -9.56
C VAL A 129 -23.47 2.98 -10.36
N SER A 130 -23.53 1.66 -10.59
CA SER A 130 -24.59 1.01 -11.33
C SER A 130 -25.61 0.38 -10.38
N TYR A 131 -26.87 0.55 -10.68
CA TYR A 131 -27.99 -0.02 -9.94
C TYR A 131 -28.74 -1.02 -10.79
N ARG A 132 -29.16 -2.11 -10.17
CA ARG A 132 -30.17 -3.03 -10.69
C ARG A 132 -31.22 -3.21 -9.62
N ILE A 133 -32.47 -2.86 -9.97
CA ILE A 133 -33.58 -2.85 -9.02
C ILE A 133 -34.67 -3.78 -9.57
N ASP A 134 -35.23 -4.61 -8.72
CA ASP A 134 -36.44 -5.39 -9.01
C ASP A 134 -37.46 -5.11 -7.90
N GLY A 135 -38.50 -4.35 -8.26
CA GLY A 135 -39.49 -3.85 -7.30
C GLY A 135 -40.47 -2.87 -7.95
N VAL A 136 -41.20 -2.13 -7.13
CA VAL A 136 -42.15 -1.11 -7.58
C VAL A 136 -42.04 0.12 -6.68
N GLY A 137 -42.01 1.32 -7.27
CA GLY A 137 -41.98 2.57 -6.51
C GLY A 137 -41.14 3.67 -7.16
N LEU A 138 -40.81 4.68 -6.38
CA LEU A 138 -39.92 5.76 -6.78
C LEU A 138 -38.56 5.58 -6.11
N PHE A 139 -37.50 5.35 -6.92
CA PHE A 139 -36.15 5.26 -6.42
C PHE A 139 -35.45 6.62 -6.55
N ARG A 140 -34.81 7.04 -5.49
CA ARG A 140 -34.10 8.33 -5.36
C ARG A 140 -32.64 8.10 -5.02
N VAL A 141 -31.75 8.92 -5.58
CA VAL A 141 -30.33 8.93 -5.25
C VAL A 141 -29.89 10.38 -5.01
N VAL A 142 -29.40 10.66 -3.81
CA VAL A 142 -28.95 11.99 -3.38
C VAL A 142 -27.43 12.00 -3.29
N PRO A 143 -26.71 12.72 -4.16
CA PRO A 143 -25.26 12.85 -4.06
C PRO A 143 -24.88 13.81 -2.94
N LEU A 144 -23.89 13.42 -2.10
CA LEU A 144 -23.23 14.27 -1.13
C LEU A 144 -21.82 14.61 -1.61
N VAL A 145 -21.51 15.89 -1.73
CA VAL A 145 -20.26 16.41 -2.27
C VAL A 145 -19.51 17.26 -1.25
N SER A 146 -18.18 17.25 -1.28
CA SER A 146 -17.32 18.00 -0.34
C SER A 146 -16.36 18.96 -1.04
N CYS A 147 -15.75 18.61 -2.17
CA CYS A 147 -14.82 19.46 -2.95
C CYS A 147 -13.64 20.01 -2.13
N ARG A 148 -12.93 19.15 -1.42
CA ARG A 148 -11.81 19.50 -0.54
C ARG A 148 -10.58 18.63 -0.73
N SER A 149 -9.43 19.11 -0.24
CA SER A 149 -8.27 18.21 -0.07
C SER A 149 -8.66 17.01 0.80
N PHE A 150 -8.24 15.83 0.43
CA PHE A 150 -8.58 14.60 1.15
C PHE A 150 -7.98 14.53 2.57
N HIS A 151 -6.93 15.32 2.86
CA HIS A 151 -6.30 15.39 4.19
C HIS A 151 -7.07 16.21 5.23
N VAL A 152 -8.03 17.03 4.82
CA VAL A 152 -8.66 18.02 5.70
C VAL A 152 -10.18 17.90 5.60
N ALA A 153 -10.82 17.45 6.68
CA ALA A 153 -12.26 17.58 6.82
C ALA A 153 -12.64 19.06 6.99
N SER A 154 -13.77 19.48 6.46
CA SER A 154 -14.18 20.91 6.47
C SER A 154 -15.62 21.09 6.95
N GLY A 155 -15.88 22.24 7.61
CA GLY A 155 -17.24 22.72 7.82
C GLY A 155 -17.86 23.25 6.51
N ALA A 156 -19.16 23.53 6.52
CA ALA A 156 -19.88 24.07 5.37
C ALA A 156 -19.29 25.43 4.93
N PRO A 157 -18.66 25.51 3.75
CA PRO A 157 -18.33 26.82 3.18
C PRO A 157 -19.63 27.51 2.75
N PRO A 158 -19.61 28.84 2.55
CA PRO A 158 -20.78 29.58 1.99
C PRO A 158 -21.24 28.97 0.66
N MET A 159 -22.55 28.90 0.43
CA MET A 159 -23.14 28.27 -0.76
C MET A 159 -22.68 28.88 -2.09
N ASP A 160 -22.27 30.15 -2.11
CA ASP A 160 -21.70 30.83 -3.27
C ASP A 160 -20.33 30.27 -3.70
N GLN A 161 -19.67 29.47 -2.85
CA GLN A 161 -18.44 28.73 -3.18
C GLN A 161 -18.71 27.44 -3.96
N PHE A 162 -19.98 27.02 -4.13
CA PHE A 162 -20.38 25.89 -4.98
C PHE A 162 -21.19 26.38 -6.19
N PRO A 163 -20.59 27.08 -7.16
CA PRO A 163 -21.29 27.47 -8.36
C PRO A 163 -21.72 26.21 -9.15
N LEU A 164 -23.02 26.11 -9.38
CA LEU A 164 -23.66 24.99 -10.05
C LEU A 164 -24.14 25.37 -11.43
N SER A 165 -24.00 24.48 -12.40
CA SER A 165 -24.75 24.50 -13.65
C SER A 165 -25.57 23.24 -13.79
N VAL A 166 -26.87 23.36 -13.97
CA VAL A 166 -27.79 22.26 -14.24
C VAL A 166 -27.94 22.12 -15.74
N GLY A 167 -27.83 20.92 -16.25
CA GLY A 167 -27.97 20.59 -17.66
C GLY A 167 -26.73 20.00 -18.26
N GLY A 168 -26.92 18.99 -19.05
CA GLY A 168 -25.95 18.22 -19.81
C GLY A 168 -26.66 17.11 -20.56
N PRO A 169 -26.04 16.45 -21.55
CA PRO A 169 -26.62 15.29 -22.20
C PRO A 169 -26.97 14.22 -21.13
N GLY A 170 -28.23 13.77 -21.08
CA GLY A 170 -28.69 12.75 -20.15
C GLY A 170 -29.19 13.23 -18.78
N GLY A 171 -29.16 14.55 -18.48
CA GLY A 171 -29.62 15.11 -17.18
C GLY A 171 -28.59 14.94 -16.07
N GLY A 172 -28.18 16.04 -15.46
CA GLY A 172 -27.19 16.03 -14.37
C GLY A 172 -26.81 17.40 -13.87
N VAL A 173 -25.77 17.45 -13.05
CA VAL A 173 -25.22 18.66 -12.46
C VAL A 173 -23.72 18.74 -12.71
N ARG A 174 -23.21 19.91 -12.99
CA ARG A 174 -21.79 20.25 -13.04
C ARG A 174 -21.46 21.21 -11.93
N LEU A 175 -20.48 20.86 -11.14
CA LEU A 175 -19.98 21.67 -10.03
C LEU A 175 -18.64 22.32 -10.43
N ARG A 176 -18.45 23.57 -10.01
CA ARG A 176 -17.24 24.36 -10.28
C ARG A 176 -16.70 24.91 -8.97
N SER A 177 -16.13 24.04 -8.15
CA SER A 177 -15.53 24.43 -6.87
C SER A 177 -14.06 24.00 -6.84
N GLY A 178 -13.18 24.85 -7.34
CA GLY A 178 -11.74 24.54 -7.39
C GLY A 178 -11.34 23.52 -8.46
N CYS A 179 -12.24 22.61 -8.83
CA CYS A 179 -12.15 21.77 -10.03
C CYS A 179 -13.56 21.56 -10.60
N ASP A 180 -13.63 21.42 -11.92
CA ASP A 180 -14.86 21.12 -12.61
C ASP A 180 -15.12 19.62 -12.58
N PHE A 181 -16.24 19.16 -12.03
CA PHE A 181 -16.68 17.78 -12.16
C PHE A 181 -18.19 17.68 -12.39
N SER A 182 -18.64 16.59 -12.97
CA SER A 182 -20.03 16.35 -13.29
C SER A 182 -20.56 15.10 -12.58
N ILE A 183 -21.86 15.12 -12.24
CA ILE A 183 -22.61 13.95 -11.81
C ILE A 183 -23.79 13.83 -12.78
N VAL A 184 -23.84 12.71 -13.52
CA VAL A 184 -24.83 12.46 -14.56
C VAL A 184 -25.42 11.07 -14.45
N SER A 185 -26.60 10.83 -15.06
CA SER A 185 -27.24 9.52 -15.08
C SER A 185 -27.70 9.15 -16.49
N ASP A 186 -27.66 7.86 -16.82
CA ASP A 186 -28.15 7.29 -18.08
C ASP A 186 -29.63 6.88 -18.02
N GLY A 187 -30.27 6.90 -16.82
CA GLY A 187 -31.66 6.45 -16.69
C GLY A 187 -32.50 7.22 -15.69
N ALA A 188 -31.90 8.06 -14.83
CA ALA A 188 -32.62 8.81 -13.81
C ALA A 188 -32.70 10.29 -14.12
N ARG A 189 -33.82 10.94 -13.80
CA ARG A 189 -34.04 12.38 -13.97
C ARG A 189 -33.39 13.15 -12.82
N TYR A 190 -32.60 14.15 -13.14
CA TYR A 190 -32.03 15.08 -12.14
C TYR A 190 -33.03 16.18 -11.75
N LEU A 191 -33.13 16.43 -10.44
CA LEU A 191 -33.91 17.53 -9.83
C LEU A 191 -33.00 18.31 -8.90
N ARG A 192 -32.86 19.61 -9.15
CA ARG A 192 -32.07 20.50 -8.29
C ARG A 192 -32.74 20.68 -6.95
N GLU A 193 -31.98 20.51 -5.85
CA GLU A 193 -32.42 20.80 -4.48
C GLU A 193 -31.16 21.01 -3.63
N ASP A 194 -30.81 22.26 -3.38
CA ASP A 194 -29.57 22.64 -2.70
C ASP A 194 -29.76 22.47 -1.19
N LEU A 195 -29.14 21.47 -0.60
CA LEU A 195 -29.25 21.09 0.83
C LEU A 195 -27.86 20.88 1.46
N TRP A 196 -27.74 21.22 2.74
CA TRP A 196 -26.60 20.87 3.56
C TRP A 196 -26.91 19.74 4.54
N TYR A 197 -26.00 18.77 4.61
CA TYR A 197 -25.96 17.73 5.60
C TYR A 197 -24.91 18.08 6.63
N HIS A 198 -25.33 18.42 7.85
CA HIS A 198 -24.46 18.94 8.89
C HIS A 198 -24.03 17.88 9.88
N SER A 199 -22.80 18.00 10.38
CA SER A 199 -22.25 17.20 11.48
C SER A 199 -22.17 15.70 11.20
N LEU A 200 -21.78 15.32 9.99
CA LEU A 200 -21.35 13.94 9.71
C LEU A 200 -20.12 13.60 10.57
N GLU A 201 -20.09 12.45 11.20
CA GLU A 201 -19.01 12.01 12.09
C GLU A 201 -18.22 10.85 11.51
N TYR A 202 -16.89 10.93 11.66
CA TYR A 202 -15.93 9.93 11.21
C TYR A 202 -15.26 9.28 12.43
N GLU A 203 -15.78 8.13 12.87
CA GLU A 203 -15.40 7.48 14.12
C GLU A 203 -13.91 7.11 14.17
N VAL A 204 -13.34 6.62 13.05
CA VAL A 204 -11.92 6.25 13.01
C VAL A 204 -11.03 7.48 13.17
N GLU A 205 -11.39 8.61 12.58
CA GLU A 205 -10.63 9.86 12.77
C GLU A 205 -10.75 10.38 14.20
N ARG A 206 -11.91 10.23 14.84
CA ARG A 206 -12.10 10.57 16.26
C ARG A 206 -11.18 9.76 17.17
N GLN A 207 -11.09 8.44 16.94
CA GLN A 207 -10.18 7.55 17.67
C GLN A 207 -8.71 7.88 17.44
N ARG A 208 -8.38 8.38 16.25
CA ARG A 208 -7.03 8.81 15.87
C ARG A 208 -6.66 10.21 16.35
N GLY A 209 -7.58 10.92 17.06
CA GLY A 209 -7.35 12.27 17.54
C GLY A 209 -7.23 13.33 16.43
N LEU A 210 -7.88 13.08 15.28
CA LEU A 210 -7.88 13.98 14.12
C LEU A 210 -9.22 14.72 14.01
N GLN A 211 -9.33 15.62 13.02
CA GLN A 211 -10.60 16.26 12.71
C GLN A 211 -11.59 15.21 12.19
N TRP A 212 -12.73 15.08 12.84
CA TRP A 212 -13.66 13.97 12.68
C TRP A 212 -15.11 14.36 12.41
N ARG A 213 -15.39 15.65 12.20
CA ARG A 213 -16.71 16.17 11.81
C ARG A 213 -16.60 16.93 10.52
N GLU A 214 -17.60 16.75 9.66
CA GLU A 214 -17.68 17.41 8.37
C GLU A 214 -19.13 17.72 8.03
N ASP A 215 -19.32 18.76 7.20
CA ASP A 215 -20.57 19.05 6.52
C ASP A 215 -20.44 18.68 5.03
N ALA A 216 -21.50 18.12 4.44
CA ALA A 216 -21.55 17.78 3.03
C ALA A 216 -22.69 18.50 2.32
N PHE A 217 -22.46 18.92 1.08
CA PHE A 217 -23.43 19.58 0.25
C PHE A 217 -24.11 18.60 -0.70
N SER A 218 -25.45 18.70 -0.82
CA SER A 218 -26.21 18.02 -1.87
C SER A 218 -26.68 19.04 -2.90
N PRO A 219 -26.28 18.91 -4.18
CA PRO A 219 -26.73 19.79 -5.25
C PRO A 219 -28.15 19.45 -5.74
N GLY A 220 -28.73 18.34 -5.30
CA GLY A 220 -30.03 17.85 -5.71
C GLY A 220 -30.13 16.32 -5.68
N ARG A 221 -31.06 15.75 -6.40
CA ARG A 221 -31.30 14.31 -6.44
C ARG A 221 -31.60 13.80 -7.84
N PHE A 222 -31.33 12.53 -8.05
CA PHE A 222 -31.78 11.76 -9.20
C PHE A 222 -33.01 10.93 -8.81
N GLU A 223 -34.02 10.86 -9.67
CA GLU A 223 -35.24 10.09 -9.45
C GLU A 223 -35.56 9.23 -10.68
N VAL A 224 -36.06 8.01 -10.42
CA VAL A 224 -36.53 7.09 -11.46
C VAL A 224 -37.70 6.26 -10.91
N GLU A 225 -38.77 6.14 -11.72
CA GLU A 225 -39.88 5.25 -11.43
C GLU A 225 -39.46 3.80 -11.69
N VAL A 226 -39.77 2.91 -10.75
CA VAL A 226 -39.50 1.48 -10.83
C VAL A 226 -40.83 0.74 -10.94
N ASP A 227 -40.99 -0.04 -12.01
CA ASP A 227 -42.15 -0.92 -12.24
C ASP A 227 -41.62 -2.24 -12.82
N GLY A 228 -41.03 -3.07 -11.95
CA GLY A 228 -40.31 -4.29 -12.31
C GLY A 228 -38.80 -4.08 -12.49
N PRO A 229 -38.09 -5.02 -13.14
CA PRO A 229 -36.63 -4.99 -13.28
C PRO A 229 -36.15 -3.75 -14.05
N LEU A 230 -35.30 -2.93 -13.43
CA LEU A 230 -34.72 -1.73 -13.98
C LEU A 230 -33.21 -1.70 -13.72
N SER A 231 -32.44 -1.16 -14.70
CA SER A 231 -31.03 -0.88 -14.51
C SER A 231 -30.70 0.53 -15.02
N PHE A 232 -29.87 1.25 -14.26
CA PHE A 232 -29.32 2.56 -14.64
C PHE A 232 -28.02 2.81 -13.86
N SER A 233 -27.31 3.89 -14.21
CA SER A 233 -26.06 4.27 -13.55
C SER A 233 -26.01 5.76 -13.21
N ILE A 234 -25.25 6.06 -12.16
CA ILE A 234 -24.78 7.42 -11.81
C ILE A 234 -23.28 7.46 -12.08
N ILE A 235 -22.83 8.47 -12.81
CA ILE A 235 -21.42 8.70 -13.13
C ILE A 235 -20.97 10.01 -12.52
N ALA A 236 -19.95 9.98 -11.67
CA ALA A 236 -19.26 11.17 -11.15
C ALA A 236 -17.87 11.25 -11.79
N SER A 237 -17.55 12.37 -12.45
CA SER A 237 -16.34 12.46 -13.26
C SER A 237 -15.78 13.86 -13.40
N VAL A 238 -14.46 13.96 -13.38
CA VAL A 238 -13.70 15.13 -13.83
C VAL A 238 -13.50 15.06 -15.36
N ASP A 239 -13.37 13.85 -15.91
CA ASP A 239 -12.95 13.65 -17.31
C ASP A 239 -14.14 13.48 -18.27
N ARG A 240 -15.30 13.05 -17.77
CA ARG A 240 -16.50 12.77 -18.58
C ARG A 240 -17.66 13.69 -18.23
N GLN A 241 -18.45 14.04 -19.24
CA GLN A 241 -19.68 14.84 -19.07
C GLN A 241 -20.94 14.09 -19.58
N SER A 242 -20.78 12.88 -20.13
CA SER A 242 -21.87 12.04 -20.65
C SER A 242 -21.94 10.73 -19.87
N PRO A 243 -23.14 10.21 -19.57
CA PRO A 243 -23.33 8.91 -18.95
C PRO A 243 -23.22 7.74 -19.94
N GLU A 244 -22.99 8.02 -21.22
CA GLU A 244 -22.97 7.00 -22.25
C GLU A 244 -21.92 5.92 -21.99
N GLY A 245 -22.30 4.67 -22.24
CA GLY A 245 -21.41 3.52 -22.17
C GLY A 245 -21.16 2.96 -20.77
N ALA A 246 -21.89 3.37 -19.73
CA ALA A 246 -21.71 2.89 -18.35
C ALA A 246 -21.67 1.34 -18.25
N GLY A 247 -22.59 0.64 -18.92
CA GLY A 247 -22.60 -0.82 -18.95
C GLY A 247 -21.37 -1.43 -19.60
N ALA A 248 -20.86 -0.83 -20.68
CA ALA A 248 -19.63 -1.29 -21.35
C ALA A 248 -18.39 -1.02 -20.48
N LEU A 249 -18.37 0.07 -19.74
CA LEU A 249 -17.31 0.37 -18.78
C LEU A 249 -17.29 -0.65 -17.64
N LEU A 250 -18.45 -1.03 -17.10
CA LEU A 250 -18.57 -2.07 -16.09
C LEU A 250 -18.01 -3.41 -16.58
N LEU A 251 -18.42 -3.86 -17.76
CA LEU A 251 -17.95 -5.12 -18.33
C LEU A 251 -16.42 -5.12 -18.52
N ARG A 252 -15.85 -4.02 -18.99
CA ARG A 252 -14.38 -3.90 -19.15
C ARG A 252 -13.65 -3.97 -17.80
N GLU A 253 -14.19 -3.34 -16.77
CA GLU A 253 -13.58 -3.37 -15.44
C GLU A 253 -13.72 -4.77 -14.82
N GLU A 254 -14.87 -5.42 -14.93
CA GLU A 254 -15.06 -6.81 -14.50
C GLU A 254 -14.09 -7.76 -15.21
N GLU A 255 -13.93 -7.64 -16.53
CA GLU A 255 -12.95 -8.42 -17.30
C GLU A 255 -11.51 -8.15 -16.86
N ARG A 256 -11.17 -6.88 -16.58
CA ARG A 256 -9.83 -6.48 -16.10
C ARG A 256 -9.52 -7.12 -14.74
N VAL A 257 -10.44 -7.02 -13.79
CA VAL A 257 -10.27 -7.59 -12.45
C VAL A 257 -10.26 -9.11 -12.49
N ASN A 258 -11.13 -9.75 -13.27
CA ASN A 258 -11.14 -11.21 -13.43
C ASN A 258 -9.81 -11.73 -13.99
N ARG A 259 -9.19 -11.03 -14.95
CA ARG A 259 -7.85 -11.39 -15.44
C ARG A 259 -6.78 -11.30 -14.35
N LEU A 260 -6.87 -10.33 -13.44
CA LEU A 260 -5.96 -10.23 -12.29
C LEU A 260 -6.17 -11.37 -11.29
N LEU A 261 -7.44 -11.72 -11.03
CA LEU A 261 -7.79 -12.86 -10.15
C LEU A 261 -7.30 -14.20 -10.71
N GLU A 262 -7.30 -14.37 -12.03
CA GLU A 262 -6.88 -15.59 -12.75
C GLU A 262 -5.37 -15.60 -13.04
N GLY A 263 -4.73 -14.42 -13.13
CA GLY A 263 -3.38 -14.23 -13.71
C GLY A 263 -2.22 -14.70 -12.85
N GLY A 264 -2.46 -15.27 -11.67
CA GLY A 264 -1.41 -15.82 -10.82
C GLY A 264 -1.16 -17.30 -11.12
N LYS A 265 0.10 -17.74 -11.04
CA LYS A 265 0.44 -19.18 -11.04
C LYS A 265 -0.15 -19.91 -9.84
N ASP A 266 -0.52 -19.20 -8.81
CA ASP A 266 -1.15 -19.69 -7.59
C ASP A 266 -2.48 -18.97 -7.35
N PRO A 267 -3.62 -19.67 -7.40
CA PRO A 267 -4.94 -19.08 -7.15
C PRO A 267 -5.08 -18.39 -5.79
N ARG A 268 -4.24 -18.75 -4.81
CA ARG A 268 -4.23 -18.11 -3.47
C ARG A 268 -3.77 -16.67 -3.52
N LEU A 269 -2.96 -16.30 -4.52
CA LEU A 269 -2.49 -14.94 -4.72
C LEU A 269 -3.44 -14.08 -5.56
N GLY A 270 -4.48 -14.62 -6.17
CA GLY A 270 -5.37 -13.88 -7.08
C GLY A 270 -5.96 -12.62 -6.44
N VAL A 271 -6.43 -12.72 -5.20
CA VAL A 271 -6.97 -11.57 -4.44
C VAL A 271 -5.86 -10.54 -4.18
N LEU A 272 -4.68 -10.98 -3.74
CA LEU A 272 -3.54 -10.08 -3.53
C LEU A 272 -3.02 -9.46 -4.83
N ALA A 273 -3.17 -10.14 -5.98
CA ALA A 273 -2.82 -9.57 -7.28
C ALA A 273 -3.71 -8.37 -7.66
N VAL A 274 -5.01 -8.44 -7.31
CA VAL A 274 -5.90 -7.26 -7.43
C VAL A 274 -5.48 -6.16 -6.46
N GLY A 275 -5.12 -6.50 -5.22
CA GLY A 275 -4.56 -5.57 -4.24
C GLY A 275 -3.26 -4.92 -4.74
N ALA A 276 -2.36 -5.69 -5.34
CA ALA A 276 -1.10 -5.22 -5.91
C ALA A 276 -1.30 -4.21 -7.06
N ASP A 277 -2.28 -4.46 -7.94
CA ASP A 277 -2.60 -3.58 -9.06
C ASP A 277 -3.05 -2.18 -8.61
N GLN A 278 -3.65 -2.06 -7.41
CA GLN A 278 -4.13 -0.79 -6.87
C GLN A 278 -3.01 0.24 -6.64
N PHE A 279 -1.78 -0.21 -6.39
CA PHE A 279 -0.67 0.69 -6.07
C PHE A 279 0.04 1.25 -7.31
N LEU A 280 -0.09 0.61 -8.48
CA LEU A 280 0.55 1.08 -9.70
C LEU A 280 -0.18 2.29 -10.27
N VAL A 281 0.56 3.39 -10.47
CA VAL A 281 0.01 4.66 -10.93
C VAL A 281 0.83 5.30 -12.04
N ARG A 282 0.18 6.13 -12.84
CA ARG A 282 0.84 7.02 -13.81
C ARG A 282 1.50 8.19 -13.09
N ARG A 283 2.75 8.51 -13.46
CA ARG A 283 3.46 9.73 -13.06
C ARG A 283 4.11 10.37 -14.30
N GLY A 284 3.55 11.51 -14.75
CA GLY A 284 3.94 12.10 -16.03
C GLY A 284 3.76 11.08 -17.16
N ASP A 285 4.83 10.87 -17.94
CA ASP A 285 4.87 9.86 -19.02
C ASP A 285 5.31 8.46 -18.51
N GLY A 286 5.73 8.35 -17.26
CA GLY A 286 6.18 7.12 -16.62
C GLY A 286 5.17 6.54 -15.63
N LYS A 287 5.66 5.67 -14.75
CA LYS A 287 4.87 5.00 -13.70
C LYS A 287 5.54 5.10 -12.35
N SER A 288 4.73 4.99 -11.30
CA SER A 288 5.19 4.97 -9.92
C SER A 288 4.33 4.00 -9.09
N ILE A 289 4.68 3.81 -7.82
CA ILE A 289 3.97 2.96 -6.88
C ILE A 289 3.55 3.81 -5.69
N ILE A 290 2.25 3.88 -5.40
CA ILE A 290 1.72 4.49 -4.18
C ILE A 290 2.12 3.62 -2.98
N ALA A 291 2.68 4.22 -1.93
CA ALA A 291 3.14 3.50 -0.75
C ALA A 291 1.98 2.87 0.05
N GLY A 292 0.84 3.57 0.12
CA GLY A 292 -0.34 3.04 0.80
C GLY A 292 -1.57 3.93 0.70
N TYR A 293 -2.74 3.33 0.70
CA TYR A 293 -4.03 4.00 0.73
C TYR A 293 -4.60 3.97 2.15
N HIS A 294 -5.15 5.12 2.65
CA HIS A 294 -5.61 6.24 1.78
C HIS A 294 -4.55 7.35 1.56
N TRP A 295 -3.64 7.62 2.52
CA TRP A 295 -2.97 8.92 2.67
C TRP A 295 -1.55 9.01 2.11
N PHE A 296 -0.89 7.90 1.85
CA PHE A 296 0.47 7.96 1.31
C PHE A 296 0.50 8.33 -0.17
N ASN A 297 1.56 9.02 -0.56
CA ASN A 297 1.93 9.26 -1.95
C ASN A 297 2.85 8.13 -2.46
N ASP A 298 3.52 8.36 -3.58
CA ASP A 298 4.52 7.46 -4.14
C ASP A 298 5.89 7.76 -3.53
N TRP A 299 6.33 6.87 -2.66
CA TRP A 299 7.57 6.98 -1.90
C TRP A 299 8.63 6.03 -2.45
N GLY A 300 9.89 6.53 -2.55
CA GLY A 300 10.99 5.79 -3.18
C GLY A 300 11.36 4.51 -2.46
N ARG A 301 11.53 4.55 -1.13
CA ARG A 301 11.79 3.38 -0.30
C ARG A 301 10.73 2.30 -0.52
N ASP A 302 9.48 2.69 -0.36
CA ASP A 302 8.32 1.81 -0.46
C ASP A 302 8.18 1.22 -1.86
N ALA A 303 8.36 2.05 -2.89
CA ALA A 303 8.30 1.61 -4.26
C ALA A 303 9.39 0.56 -4.58
N MET A 304 10.63 0.78 -4.13
CA MET A 304 11.74 -0.14 -4.41
C MET A 304 11.61 -1.48 -3.66
N ILE A 305 11.16 -1.46 -2.41
CA ILE A 305 10.90 -2.68 -1.62
C ILE A 305 9.73 -3.45 -2.23
N SER A 306 8.66 -2.76 -2.62
CA SER A 306 7.41 -3.37 -3.11
C SER A 306 7.52 -3.93 -4.54
N LEU A 307 8.32 -3.31 -5.40
CA LEU A 307 8.36 -3.56 -6.84
C LEU A 307 8.51 -5.05 -7.20
N PRO A 308 9.41 -5.84 -6.57
CA PRO A 308 9.53 -7.25 -6.92
C PRO A 308 8.23 -8.03 -6.73
N GLY A 309 7.57 -7.87 -5.60
CA GLY A 309 6.31 -8.57 -5.31
C GLY A 309 5.14 -8.08 -6.14
N LEU A 310 4.99 -6.76 -6.28
CA LEU A 310 3.85 -6.18 -6.99
C LEU A 310 3.91 -6.36 -8.51
N LEU A 311 5.12 -6.34 -9.10
CA LEU A 311 5.28 -6.27 -10.55
C LEU A 311 6.06 -7.45 -11.14
N LEU A 312 7.13 -7.93 -10.49
CA LEU A 312 7.96 -8.99 -11.08
C LEU A 312 7.32 -10.37 -10.91
N THR A 313 6.74 -10.67 -9.75
CA THR A 313 6.08 -11.97 -9.50
C THR A 313 4.90 -12.21 -10.45
N PRO A 314 4.04 -11.22 -10.77
CA PRO A 314 2.99 -11.39 -11.78
C PRO A 314 3.49 -11.22 -13.23
N GLY A 315 4.78 -10.95 -13.47
CA GLY A 315 5.36 -10.83 -14.81
C GLY A 315 5.17 -9.47 -15.50
N ARG A 316 4.88 -8.41 -14.76
CA ARG A 316 4.66 -7.04 -15.27
C ARG A 316 5.98 -6.29 -15.50
N PHE A 317 6.87 -6.84 -16.32
CA PHE A 317 8.24 -6.33 -16.48
C PHE A 317 8.29 -4.93 -17.10
N GLU A 318 7.40 -4.61 -18.05
CA GLU A 318 7.34 -3.27 -18.66
C GLU A 318 6.93 -2.21 -17.63
N ASP A 319 6.01 -2.54 -16.74
CA ASP A 319 5.59 -1.66 -15.65
C ASP A 319 6.75 -1.42 -14.66
N ALA A 320 7.47 -2.48 -14.30
CA ALA A 320 8.64 -2.41 -13.43
C ALA A 320 9.77 -1.58 -14.07
N ARG A 321 10.03 -1.78 -15.38
CA ARG A 321 10.98 -0.96 -16.16
C ARG A 321 10.60 0.52 -16.10
N ALA A 322 9.33 0.85 -16.33
CA ALA A 322 8.84 2.22 -16.29
C ALA A 322 9.01 2.86 -14.90
N VAL A 323 8.72 2.13 -13.81
CA VAL A 323 8.94 2.60 -12.43
C VAL A 323 10.41 2.87 -12.18
N LEU A 324 11.31 1.90 -12.47
CA LEU A 324 12.75 2.07 -12.26
C LEU A 324 13.30 3.27 -13.05
N THR A 325 12.87 3.44 -14.31
CA THR A 325 13.29 4.58 -15.15
C THR A 325 12.79 5.90 -14.59
N THR A 326 11.54 5.95 -14.07
CA THR A 326 10.98 7.16 -13.45
C THR A 326 11.79 7.61 -12.24
N PHE A 327 12.15 6.69 -11.34
CA PHE A 327 12.95 7.02 -10.16
C PHE A 327 14.40 7.36 -10.53
N ALA A 328 15.01 6.66 -11.48
CA ALA A 328 16.34 6.99 -11.97
C ALA A 328 16.39 8.39 -12.58
N GLY A 329 15.38 8.79 -13.36
CA GLY A 329 15.25 10.12 -13.94
C GLY A 329 15.02 11.24 -12.91
N ALA A 330 14.54 10.90 -11.73
CA ALA A 330 14.35 11.82 -10.61
C ALA A 330 15.55 11.88 -9.65
N MET A 331 16.65 11.15 -9.92
CA MET A 331 17.84 11.18 -9.09
C MET A 331 18.46 12.58 -9.06
N LYS A 332 18.87 13.03 -7.87
CA LYS A 332 19.56 14.29 -7.65
C LYS A 332 20.79 14.07 -6.78
N ASP A 333 21.97 14.45 -7.27
CA ASP A 333 23.23 14.36 -6.55
C ASP A 333 23.53 12.97 -5.95
N GLY A 334 23.16 11.88 -6.65
CA GLY A 334 23.35 10.50 -6.19
C GLY A 334 22.35 10.05 -5.12
N LEU A 335 21.28 10.79 -4.88
CA LEU A 335 20.17 10.42 -3.99
C LEU A 335 18.90 10.18 -4.80
N LEU A 336 18.13 9.15 -4.45
CA LEU A 336 16.79 8.98 -4.95
C LEU A 336 15.77 9.72 -4.07
N PRO A 337 14.69 10.26 -4.65
CA PRO A 337 13.64 10.85 -3.84
C PRO A 337 12.94 9.78 -3.00
N ASN A 338 12.76 10.06 -1.71
CA ASN A 338 11.81 9.31 -0.90
C ASN A 338 10.38 9.85 -1.10
N ASP A 339 10.26 11.12 -1.45
CA ASP A 339 9.06 11.81 -1.89
C ASP A 339 9.45 12.70 -3.08
N PHE A 340 8.57 12.84 -4.08
CA PHE A 340 8.81 13.69 -5.24
C PHE A 340 8.64 15.20 -4.95
N GLY A 341 8.44 15.59 -3.68
CA GLY A 341 8.45 16.98 -3.22
C GLY A 341 9.85 17.58 -3.14
N ALA A 342 9.93 18.88 -2.87
CA ALA A 342 11.20 19.64 -2.83
C ALA A 342 12.18 19.15 -1.74
N GLU A 343 11.67 18.59 -0.63
CA GLU A 343 12.45 18.08 0.50
C GLU A 343 12.59 16.55 0.52
N GLY A 344 12.21 15.89 -0.56
CA GLY A 344 12.07 14.44 -0.63
C GLY A 344 13.37 13.62 -0.64
N TYR A 345 14.55 14.25 -0.56
CA TYR A 345 15.86 13.56 -0.59
C TYR A 345 16.46 13.42 0.82
N ASN A 346 15.64 12.93 1.75
CA ASN A 346 15.93 12.91 3.18
C ASN A 346 16.09 11.50 3.77
N THR A 347 16.47 10.50 2.96
CA THR A 347 16.72 9.12 3.41
C THR A 347 18.07 8.61 2.98
N ILE A 348 18.64 7.68 3.76
CA ILE A 348 19.88 7.00 3.42
C ILE A 348 19.64 5.65 2.72
N ASP A 349 18.46 5.08 2.84
CA ASP A 349 18.15 3.72 2.40
C ASP A 349 17.45 3.63 1.03
N ALA A 350 16.67 4.64 0.62
CA ALA A 350 15.92 4.60 -0.64
C ALA A 350 16.82 4.32 -1.87
N ALA A 351 17.98 4.98 -1.94
CA ALA A 351 18.94 4.75 -3.03
C ALA A 351 19.62 3.38 -2.94
N LEU A 352 19.80 2.82 -1.75
CA LEU A 352 20.34 1.47 -1.58
C LEU A 352 19.31 0.39 -1.93
N TRP A 353 18.03 0.61 -1.61
CA TRP A 353 16.94 -0.24 -2.07
C TRP A 353 16.75 -0.22 -3.59
N PHE A 354 17.16 0.85 -4.27
CA PHE A 354 17.14 0.88 -5.73
C PHE A 354 18.06 -0.18 -6.35
N PHE A 355 19.25 -0.46 -5.76
CA PHE A 355 20.10 -1.58 -6.18
C PHE A 355 19.41 -2.93 -6.04
N TRP A 356 18.70 -3.13 -4.94
CA TRP A 356 17.87 -4.31 -4.71
C TRP A 356 16.83 -4.48 -5.82
N ALA A 357 16.05 -3.43 -6.09
CA ALA A 357 14.99 -3.46 -7.10
C ALA A 357 15.55 -3.70 -8.52
N VAL A 358 16.63 -3.04 -8.89
CA VAL A 358 17.30 -3.21 -10.19
C VAL A 358 17.87 -4.63 -10.34
N TYR A 359 18.52 -5.15 -9.29
CA TYR A 359 19.02 -6.53 -9.29
C TYR A 359 17.88 -7.54 -9.44
N LYS A 360 16.79 -7.38 -8.69
CA LYS A 360 15.59 -8.24 -8.81
C LYS A 360 14.99 -8.15 -10.21
N TYR A 361 14.81 -6.95 -10.74
CA TYR A 361 14.32 -6.77 -12.11
C TYR A 361 15.18 -7.55 -13.13
N TRP A 362 16.50 -7.35 -13.09
CA TRP A 362 17.40 -8.07 -13.98
C TRP A 362 17.32 -9.59 -13.79
N SER A 363 17.27 -10.07 -12.56
CA SER A 363 17.20 -11.50 -12.27
C SER A 363 15.93 -12.17 -12.80
N TYR A 364 14.81 -11.43 -12.88
CA TYR A 364 13.53 -11.93 -13.41
C TYR A 364 13.42 -11.79 -14.92
N SER A 365 13.84 -10.66 -15.47
CA SER A 365 13.64 -10.29 -16.89
C SER A 365 14.80 -10.70 -17.79
N GLY A 366 16.03 -10.72 -17.28
CA GLY A 366 17.26 -10.84 -18.08
C GLY A 366 17.59 -9.60 -18.93
N ASP A 367 16.92 -8.47 -18.69
CA ASP A 367 17.05 -7.23 -19.47
C ASP A 367 18.37 -6.51 -19.19
N GLY A 368 19.43 -6.90 -19.89
CA GLY A 368 20.73 -6.23 -19.81
C GLY A 368 20.74 -4.83 -20.40
N GLU A 369 19.77 -4.48 -21.26
CA GLU A 369 19.71 -3.13 -21.86
C GLU A 369 19.34 -2.08 -20.82
N LEU A 370 18.32 -2.36 -19.98
CA LEU A 370 17.99 -1.45 -18.88
C LEU A 370 19.17 -1.31 -17.91
N ILE A 371 19.90 -2.41 -17.64
CA ILE A 371 21.08 -2.32 -16.76
C ILE A 371 22.12 -1.36 -17.33
N ARG A 372 22.41 -1.42 -18.65
CA ARG A 372 23.32 -0.44 -19.29
C ARG A 372 22.83 1.00 -19.15
N GLN A 373 21.51 1.22 -19.34
CA GLN A 373 20.90 2.55 -19.19
C GLN A 373 20.99 3.07 -17.74
N LEU A 374 20.79 2.21 -16.74
CA LEU A 374 20.82 2.59 -15.32
C LEU A 374 22.22 2.61 -14.73
N PHE A 375 23.22 2.01 -15.36
CA PHE A 375 24.57 1.86 -14.81
C PHE A 375 25.22 3.20 -14.40
N PRO A 376 25.12 4.29 -15.21
CA PRO A 376 25.61 5.61 -14.79
C PRO A 376 24.94 6.14 -13.51
N THR A 377 23.63 5.89 -13.36
CA THR A 377 22.85 6.25 -12.16
C THR A 377 23.34 5.48 -10.94
N LEU A 378 23.47 4.16 -11.05
CA LEU A 378 23.97 3.30 -9.97
C LEU A 378 25.38 3.71 -9.54
N ARG A 379 26.27 4.00 -10.50
CA ARG A 379 27.63 4.49 -10.23
C ARG A 379 27.62 5.85 -9.52
N ALA A 380 26.74 6.77 -9.91
CA ALA A 380 26.62 8.07 -9.26
C ALA A 380 26.16 7.94 -7.81
N ILE A 381 25.24 7.02 -7.51
CA ILE A 381 24.82 6.70 -6.15
C ILE A 381 26.03 6.22 -5.33
N LEU A 382 26.77 5.20 -5.78
CA LEU A 382 27.92 4.67 -5.02
C LEU A 382 29.00 5.74 -4.79
N ARG A 383 29.34 6.54 -5.81
CA ARG A 383 30.28 7.67 -5.65
C ARG A 383 29.84 8.66 -4.58
N ARG A 384 28.53 8.93 -4.52
CA ARG A 384 27.95 9.80 -3.50
C ARG A 384 28.07 9.20 -2.10
N TYR A 385 27.81 7.91 -1.94
CA TYR A 385 27.90 7.21 -0.65
C TYR A 385 29.33 6.98 -0.19
N ALA A 386 30.28 6.81 -1.09
CA ALA A 386 31.71 6.71 -0.78
C ALA A 386 32.37 8.08 -0.48
N GLY A 387 31.64 9.19 -0.66
CA GLY A 387 32.06 10.55 -0.34
C GLY A 387 31.27 11.17 0.81
N GLU A 388 31.32 12.50 0.92
CA GLU A 388 30.47 13.25 1.83
C GLU A 388 29.05 13.38 1.25
N THR A 389 28.09 12.74 1.90
CA THR A 389 26.66 12.82 1.57
C THR A 389 25.94 13.62 2.66
N PRO A 390 25.01 14.52 2.33
CA PRO A 390 24.20 15.18 3.34
C PRO A 390 23.51 14.14 4.23
N GLY A 391 23.79 14.17 5.54
CA GLY A 391 23.21 13.26 6.52
C GLY A 391 23.91 11.91 6.69
N SER A 392 24.95 11.62 5.91
CA SER A 392 25.74 10.38 6.04
C SER A 392 27.23 10.67 5.88
N TYR A 393 28.07 9.76 6.35
CA TYR A 393 29.49 9.76 6.03
C TYR A 393 30.01 8.34 5.82
N PHE A 394 31.06 8.26 5.02
CA PHE A 394 31.84 7.05 4.77
C PHE A 394 33.05 7.02 5.70
N ASP A 395 33.21 5.94 6.47
CA ASP A 395 34.30 5.83 7.43
C ASP A 395 35.49 5.00 6.90
N GLU A 396 36.65 5.12 7.55
CA GLU A 396 37.87 4.38 7.17
C GLU A 396 37.69 2.86 7.19
N ASP A 397 36.76 2.35 8.01
CA ASP A 397 36.44 0.92 8.06
C ASP A 397 35.52 0.47 6.89
N GLY A 398 35.14 1.36 6.01
CA GLY A 398 34.29 1.07 4.86
C GLY A 398 32.80 1.11 5.12
N LEU A 399 32.38 1.29 6.40
CA LEU A 399 30.97 1.36 6.78
C LEU A 399 30.41 2.78 6.58
N ILE A 400 29.09 2.86 6.53
CA ILE A 400 28.33 4.11 6.38
C ILE A 400 27.64 4.44 7.68
N ALA A 401 27.75 5.73 8.11
CA ALA A 401 27.02 6.29 9.21
C ALA A 401 26.05 7.38 8.75
N SER A 402 24.98 7.59 9.47
CA SER A 402 23.95 8.58 9.16
C SER A 402 23.53 9.42 10.35
N LYS A 403 22.91 10.57 10.06
CA LYS A 403 22.19 11.38 11.05
C LYS A 403 20.91 10.67 11.48
N PRO A 404 20.30 11.09 12.63
CA PRO A 404 19.02 10.55 13.08
C PRO A 404 17.91 10.67 12.04
N GLY A 405 17.00 9.68 11.99
CA GLY A 405 15.76 9.73 11.22
C GLY A 405 15.91 9.60 9.70
N LEU A 406 17.03 9.04 9.20
CA LEU A 406 17.25 8.80 7.77
C LEU A 406 17.00 7.35 7.34
N THR A 407 16.74 6.44 8.28
CA THR A 407 16.36 5.04 8.00
C THR A 407 14.84 4.92 7.92
N TRP A 408 14.32 3.72 7.65
CA TRP A 408 12.88 3.47 7.62
C TRP A 408 12.20 3.64 8.99
N MET A 409 12.96 3.61 10.10
CA MET A 409 12.46 3.90 11.44
C MET A 409 12.59 5.41 11.76
N ASP A 410 11.80 6.24 11.08
CA ASP A 410 11.91 7.70 11.04
C ASP A 410 10.80 8.45 11.78
N ALA A 411 9.99 7.75 12.61
CA ALA A 411 8.92 8.36 13.38
C ALA A 411 9.41 9.48 14.32
N LYS A 412 8.66 10.59 14.35
CA LYS A 412 9.04 11.81 15.02
C LYS A 412 7.86 12.37 15.84
N VAL A 413 8.12 12.76 17.09
CA VAL A 413 7.15 13.47 17.92
C VAL A 413 7.67 14.87 18.19
N GLY A 414 7.03 15.88 17.62
CA GLY A 414 7.56 17.23 17.56
C GLY A 414 8.90 17.24 16.80
N GLU A 415 9.97 17.72 17.45
CA GLU A 415 11.33 17.76 16.86
C GLU A 415 12.19 16.54 17.26
N VAL A 416 11.65 15.59 18.02
CA VAL A 416 12.41 14.45 18.57
C VAL A 416 12.10 13.19 17.77
N PHE A 417 13.13 12.55 17.21
CA PHE A 417 13.00 11.20 16.64
C PHE A 417 12.84 10.17 17.76
N VAL A 418 11.81 9.33 17.65
CA VAL A 418 11.50 8.29 18.65
C VAL A 418 12.57 7.20 18.63
N THR A 419 13.02 6.84 17.42
CA THR A 419 14.06 5.84 17.18
C THR A 419 15.19 6.52 16.39
N PRO A 420 16.07 7.30 17.01
CA PRO A 420 16.99 8.20 16.30
C PRO A 420 17.98 7.48 15.40
N ARG A 421 18.53 6.33 15.82
CA ARG A 421 19.46 5.47 15.04
C ARG A 421 20.53 6.27 14.30
N ALA A 422 21.20 7.17 15.05
CA ALA A 422 22.33 7.96 14.56
C ALA A 422 23.61 7.11 14.54
N GLY A 423 24.35 7.14 13.46
CA GLY A 423 25.58 6.35 13.31
C GLY A 423 25.42 5.18 12.33
N LYS A 424 26.07 4.05 12.61
CA LYS A 424 26.13 2.88 11.77
C LYS A 424 25.01 1.89 12.12
N ALA A 425 24.00 1.79 11.24
CA ALA A 425 22.88 0.86 11.37
C ALA A 425 23.12 -0.44 10.60
N CYS A 426 22.65 -1.57 11.13
CA CYS A 426 22.96 -2.89 10.59
C CYS A 426 22.40 -3.11 9.18
N GLU A 427 21.12 -2.80 8.93
CA GLU A 427 20.51 -2.97 7.62
C GLU A 427 21.07 -2.01 6.58
N ILE A 428 21.42 -0.78 6.97
CA ILE A 428 22.01 0.21 6.05
C ILE A 428 23.35 -0.30 5.54
N ASN A 429 24.20 -0.83 6.42
CA ASN A 429 25.50 -1.36 6.05
C ASN A 429 25.41 -2.69 5.30
N ALA A 430 24.36 -3.48 5.54
CA ALA A 430 24.09 -4.66 4.72
C ALA A 430 23.60 -4.29 3.31
N LEU A 431 22.71 -3.31 3.19
CA LEU A 431 22.27 -2.76 1.89
C LEU A 431 23.44 -2.14 1.12
N TRP A 432 24.34 -1.44 1.82
CA TRP A 432 25.57 -0.90 1.22
C TRP A 432 26.46 -2.02 0.66
N TYR A 433 26.72 -3.07 1.44
CA TYR A 433 27.44 -4.26 0.99
C TYR A 433 26.78 -4.89 -0.24
N ASN A 434 25.47 -5.07 -0.19
CA ASN A 434 24.70 -5.61 -1.31
C ASN A 434 24.82 -4.72 -2.56
N ALA A 435 24.76 -3.40 -2.42
CA ALA A 435 24.90 -2.47 -3.54
C ALA A 435 26.29 -2.57 -4.22
N LEU A 436 27.35 -2.70 -3.42
CA LEU A 436 28.72 -2.91 -3.93
C LEU A 436 28.84 -4.22 -4.70
N LYS A 437 28.26 -5.31 -4.17
CA LYS A 437 28.28 -6.63 -4.83
C LYS A 437 27.43 -6.66 -6.10
N VAL A 438 26.31 -5.95 -6.14
CA VAL A 438 25.50 -5.77 -7.36
C VAL A 438 26.30 -5.04 -8.42
N MET A 439 27.05 -3.98 -8.05
CA MET A 439 27.88 -3.25 -9.00
C MET A 439 29.08 -4.08 -9.49
N GLU A 440 29.72 -4.85 -8.62
CA GLU A 440 30.77 -5.80 -9.02
C GLU A 440 30.24 -6.75 -10.11
N LEU A 441 29.07 -7.39 -9.86
CA LEU A 441 28.39 -8.28 -10.80
C LEU A 441 28.07 -7.58 -12.13
N PHE A 442 27.48 -6.39 -12.09
CA PHE A 442 27.11 -5.66 -13.31
C PHE A 442 28.33 -5.18 -14.10
N THR A 443 29.41 -4.79 -13.42
CA THR A 443 30.69 -4.44 -14.06
C THR A 443 31.27 -5.63 -14.83
N GLU A 444 31.30 -6.81 -14.21
CA GLU A 444 31.75 -8.06 -14.87
C GLU A 444 30.90 -8.40 -16.10
N ARG A 445 29.57 -8.15 -16.05
CA ARG A 445 28.64 -8.46 -17.14
C ARG A 445 28.66 -7.47 -18.29
N LEU A 446 28.95 -6.20 -18.02
CA LEU A 446 28.99 -5.13 -19.04
C LEU A 446 30.34 -5.02 -19.73
N GLY A 447 31.39 -5.61 -19.18
CA GLY A 447 32.75 -5.57 -19.72
C GLY A 447 33.57 -4.34 -19.33
N ASP A 448 34.81 -4.22 -19.85
CA ASP A 448 35.87 -3.31 -19.40
C ASP A 448 35.52 -1.79 -19.39
N GLU A 449 34.50 -1.34 -20.08
CA GLU A 449 34.11 0.08 -20.08
C GLU A 449 33.65 0.60 -18.70
N ALA A 450 33.44 -0.32 -17.74
CA ALA A 450 32.92 -0.01 -16.41
C ALA A 450 34.00 -0.05 -15.28
N ALA A 451 35.24 -0.45 -15.57
CA ALA A 451 36.24 -0.91 -14.59
C ALA A 451 37.03 0.23 -13.89
N GLU A 452 36.40 1.31 -13.44
CA GLU A 452 37.13 2.40 -12.74
C GLU A 452 37.24 2.24 -11.21
N VAL A 453 36.54 1.33 -10.56
CA VAL A 453 36.53 1.25 -9.08
C VAL A 453 36.55 -0.21 -8.61
N GLY A 454 37.41 -0.53 -7.64
CA GLY A 454 37.48 -1.84 -6.98
C GLY A 454 36.31 -2.07 -6.06
N TYR A 455 35.09 -2.28 -6.62
CA TYR A 455 33.87 -2.54 -5.83
C TYR A 455 34.00 -3.79 -4.97
N GLY A 456 34.71 -4.83 -5.48
CA GLY A 456 34.99 -6.06 -4.73
C GLY A 456 35.89 -5.81 -3.52
N ASP A 457 36.98 -5.02 -3.66
CA ASP A 457 37.87 -4.70 -2.55
C ASP A 457 37.16 -3.89 -1.47
N LEU A 458 36.31 -2.96 -1.87
CA LEU A 458 35.51 -2.19 -0.93
C LEU A 458 34.44 -3.06 -0.24
N ALA A 459 33.77 -3.95 -0.99
CA ALA A 459 32.82 -4.89 -0.44
C ALA A 459 33.48 -5.82 0.60
N GLU A 460 34.71 -6.32 0.32
CA GLU A 460 35.43 -7.16 1.28
C GLU A 460 35.80 -6.38 2.55
N ARG A 461 36.23 -5.13 2.44
CA ARG A 461 36.47 -4.27 3.61
C ARG A 461 35.20 -4.08 4.45
N VAL A 462 34.05 -3.81 3.80
CA VAL A 462 32.73 -3.71 4.46
C VAL A 462 32.40 -5.02 5.16
N ARG A 463 32.57 -6.17 4.49
CA ARG A 463 32.27 -7.50 5.04
C ARG A 463 33.08 -7.80 6.32
N VAL A 464 34.37 -7.49 6.29
CA VAL A 464 35.24 -7.66 7.47
C VAL A 464 34.77 -6.76 8.62
N SER A 465 34.48 -5.49 8.33
CA SER A 465 34.02 -4.53 9.34
C SER A 465 32.61 -4.82 9.84
N TYR A 466 31.77 -5.47 9.04
CA TYR A 466 30.40 -5.82 9.40
C TYR A 466 30.33 -6.81 10.58
N THR A 467 31.39 -7.58 10.83
CA THR A 467 31.49 -8.48 12.00
C THR A 467 31.34 -7.73 13.34
N LYS A 468 31.55 -6.41 13.37
CA LYS A 468 31.33 -5.57 14.57
C LYS A 468 29.85 -5.56 15.02
N PHE A 469 28.90 -5.81 14.09
CA PHE A 469 27.48 -5.90 14.42
C PHE A 469 27.13 -7.18 15.18
N TRP A 470 27.94 -8.23 15.10
CA TRP A 470 27.64 -9.48 15.78
C TRP A 470 27.72 -9.33 17.30
N ASN A 471 26.65 -9.70 17.99
CA ASN A 471 26.61 -9.84 19.44
C ASN A 471 26.71 -11.31 19.85
N PRO A 472 27.87 -11.79 20.32
CA PRO A 472 28.03 -13.20 20.67
C PRO A 472 27.25 -13.62 21.93
N GLU A 473 26.87 -12.68 22.79
CA GLU A 473 26.10 -12.93 24.01
C GLU A 473 24.63 -13.23 23.68
N GLU A 474 24.04 -12.45 22.75
CA GLU A 474 22.66 -12.62 22.29
C GLU A 474 22.55 -13.56 21.09
N GLY A 475 23.65 -13.90 20.45
CA GLY A 475 23.66 -14.74 19.24
C GLY A 475 22.97 -14.10 18.02
N CYS A 476 22.88 -12.78 17.94
CA CYS A 476 22.24 -12.03 16.87
C CYS A 476 22.99 -10.73 16.53
N LEU A 477 22.46 -9.87 15.67
CA LEU A 477 23.08 -8.59 15.35
C LEU A 477 22.62 -7.49 16.32
N ARG A 478 23.55 -6.61 16.70
CA ARG A 478 23.23 -5.29 17.25
C ARG A 478 22.55 -4.44 16.17
N ASP A 479 21.53 -3.70 16.55
CA ASP A 479 20.86 -2.77 15.62
C ASP A 479 21.79 -1.63 15.20
N MET A 480 22.58 -1.12 16.14
CA MET A 480 23.58 -0.07 15.95
C MET A 480 24.91 -0.47 16.60
N ILE A 481 26.04 0.05 16.08
CA ILE A 481 27.37 -0.17 16.67
C ILE A 481 28.02 1.11 17.23
N ASP A 482 27.45 2.27 16.93
CA ASP A 482 27.88 3.54 17.51
C ASP A 482 27.04 3.80 18.78
N GLY A 483 27.61 3.45 19.93
CA GLY A 483 26.93 3.44 21.21
C GLY A 483 26.62 2.02 21.71
N ILE A 484 25.95 1.93 22.87
CA ILE A 484 25.46 0.66 23.41
C ILE A 484 23.95 0.63 23.16
N ASP A 485 23.53 -0.15 22.16
CA ASP A 485 22.12 -0.44 21.90
C ASP A 485 21.89 -1.97 21.99
N PRO A 486 21.34 -2.45 23.11
CA PRO A 486 21.05 -3.87 23.29
C PRO A 486 19.73 -4.29 22.65
N SER A 487 18.99 -3.39 22.02
CA SER A 487 17.65 -3.65 21.49
C SER A 487 17.64 -4.74 20.41
N ILE A 488 16.77 -5.72 20.57
CA ILE A 488 16.49 -6.71 19.52
C ILE A 488 15.41 -6.14 18.60
N ARG A 489 15.82 -5.82 17.37
CA ARG A 489 14.99 -5.21 16.33
C ARG A 489 14.97 -6.04 15.05
N PRO A 490 13.96 -5.89 14.17
CA PRO A 490 13.83 -6.70 12.97
C PRO A 490 14.82 -6.33 11.85
N ASN A 491 15.55 -5.22 11.96
CA ASN A 491 16.46 -4.74 10.91
C ASN A 491 17.52 -5.79 10.51
N GLN A 492 17.91 -6.64 11.44
CA GLN A 492 18.84 -7.77 11.20
C GLN A 492 18.31 -8.80 10.19
N VAL A 493 16.98 -9.01 10.08
CA VAL A 493 16.45 -9.95 9.08
C VAL A 493 16.60 -9.41 7.66
N ILE A 494 16.61 -8.08 7.49
CA ILE A 494 16.92 -7.44 6.21
C ILE A 494 18.34 -7.84 5.79
N ALA A 495 19.33 -7.67 6.67
CA ALA A 495 20.71 -8.05 6.39
C ALA A 495 20.84 -9.54 6.01
N ALA A 496 20.12 -10.43 6.71
CA ALA A 496 20.15 -11.87 6.46
C ALA A 496 19.44 -12.30 5.15
N SER A 497 18.53 -11.46 4.62
CA SER A 497 17.70 -11.80 3.45
C SER A 497 18.26 -11.33 2.12
N LEU A 498 19.12 -10.31 2.10
CA LEU A 498 19.67 -9.71 0.87
C LEU A 498 20.33 -10.74 -0.05
N PRO A 499 20.29 -10.59 -1.38
CA PRO A 499 20.98 -11.47 -2.34
C PRO A 499 22.46 -11.66 -1.98
N PHE A 500 23.13 -10.55 -1.72
CA PHE A 500 24.50 -10.53 -1.21
C PHE A 500 24.44 -10.08 0.26
N THR A 501 24.58 -11.03 1.18
CA THR A 501 24.65 -10.75 2.62
C THR A 501 26.09 -10.76 3.11
N PRO A 502 26.47 -9.86 4.04
CA PRO A 502 27.79 -9.92 4.68
C PRO A 502 27.90 -11.00 5.77
N LEU A 503 26.81 -11.74 6.06
CA LEU A 503 26.70 -12.71 7.12
C LEU A 503 27.10 -14.12 6.66
N ASP A 504 27.75 -14.88 7.52
CA ASP A 504 27.91 -16.31 7.32
C ASP A 504 26.65 -17.11 7.73
N ALA A 505 26.66 -18.41 7.43
CA ALA A 505 25.49 -19.28 7.68
C ALA A 505 25.13 -19.44 9.16
N SER A 506 26.08 -19.29 10.08
CA SER A 506 25.83 -19.38 11.52
C SER A 506 25.18 -18.09 12.03
N MET A 507 25.65 -16.95 11.57
CA MET A 507 25.07 -15.64 11.86
C MET A 507 23.63 -15.52 11.32
N VAL A 508 23.39 -15.96 10.06
CA VAL A 508 22.03 -15.98 9.50
C VAL A 508 21.08 -16.81 10.36
N ARG A 509 21.53 -17.94 10.89
CA ARG A 509 20.71 -18.77 11.77
C ARG A 509 20.40 -18.08 13.08
N GLY A 510 21.41 -17.48 13.76
CA GLY A 510 21.20 -16.75 15.00
C GLY A 510 20.22 -15.57 14.82
N VAL A 511 20.33 -14.82 13.72
CA VAL A 511 19.36 -13.76 13.36
C VAL A 511 17.93 -14.30 13.24
N VAL A 512 17.75 -15.45 12.57
CA VAL A 512 16.43 -16.07 12.42
C VAL A 512 15.88 -16.57 13.75
N ASP A 513 16.73 -17.19 14.58
CA ASP A 513 16.33 -17.71 15.88
C ASP A 513 15.88 -16.57 16.80
N ALA A 514 16.66 -15.49 16.93
CA ALA A 514 16.31 -14.31 17.72
C ALA A 514 15.03 -13.63 17.21
N ALA A 515 14.88 -13.45 15.90
CA ALA A 515 13.67 -12.85 15.33
C ALA A 515 12.43 -13.74 15.54
N THR A 516 12.58 -15.06 15.51
CA THR A 516 11.49 -16.03 15.77
C THR A 516 11.03 -15.97 17.22
N GLU A 517 11.95 -15.91 18.16
CA GLU A 517 11.67 -15.93 19.59
C GLU A 517 11.09 -14.59 20.08
N GLU A 518 11.66 -13.47 19.65
CA GLU A 518 11.40 -12.16 20.22
C GLU A 518 10.38 -11.33 19.42
N LEU A 519 10.34 -11.47 18.08
CA LEU A 519 9.65 -10.53 17.23
C LEU A 519 8.47 -11.10 16.44
N LEU A 520 8.47 -12.40 16.17
CA LEU A 520 7.49 -13.02 15.27
C LEU A 520 6.08 -12.99 15.86
N THR A 521 5.12 -12.58 15.03
CA THR A 521 3.67 -12.65 15.29
C THR A 521 2.97 -13.28 14.08
N PRO A 522 1.68 -13.62 14.16
CA PRO A 522 0.94 -14.14 12.99
C PRO A 522 0.87 -13.17 11.79
N TYR A 523 1.07 -11.86 12.02
CA TYR A 523 0.85 -10.82 11.01
C TYR A 523 2.12 -10.05 10.60
N GLY A 524 3.27 -10.34 11.20
CA GLY A 524 4.52 -9.64 10.90
C GLY A 524 5.54 -9.75 12.02
N LEU A 525 6.57 -8.92 11.96
CA LEU A 525 7.54 -8.79 13.03
C LEU A 525 7.29 -7.51 13.84
N ARG A 526 7.42 -7.62 15.18
CA ARG A 526 7.51 -6.47 16.07
C ARG A 526 8.76 -5.65 15.76
N THR A 527 8.66 -4.34 15.88
CA THR A 527 9.78 -3.42 15.67
C THR A 527 10.75 -3.35 16.85
N LEU A 528 10.37 -3.91 17.99
CA LEU A 528 11.16 -4.01 19.20
C LEU A 528 10.71 -5.23 20.00
N SER A 529 11.65 -5.93 20.65
CA SER A 529 11.34 -7.05 21.57
C SER A 529 10.47 -6.58 22.73
N PRO A 530 9.45 -7.37 23.14
CA PRO A 530 8.62 -7.08 24.31
C PRO A 530 9.41 -6.99 25.64
N GLY A 531 10.60 -7.57 25.69
CA GLY A 531 11.50 -7.46 26.86
C GLY A 531 12.21 -6.13 27.02
N ASP A 532 12.20 -5.27 25.98
CA ASP A 532 12.87 -3.97 26.02
C ASP A 532 12.04 -2.94 26.82
N PRO A 533 12.66 -2.14 27.71
CA PRO A 533 11.96 -1.11 28.49
C PRO A 533 11.23 -0.05 27.66
N ALA A 534 11.65 0.18 26.41
CA ALA A 534 11.03 1.13 25.48
C ALA A 534 9.88 0.54 24.67
N TYR A 535 9.52 -0.73 24.89
CA TYR A 535 8.45 -1.41 24.14
C TYR A 535 7.08 -0.75 24.38
N VAL A 536 6.36 -0.52 23.28
CA VAL A 536 4.98 -0.01 23.25
C VAL A 536 4.12 -0.95 22.42
N GLY A 537 3.31 -1.79 23.08
CA GLY A 537 2.58 -2.87 22.43
C GLY A 537 1.27 -2.45 21.73
N ARG A 538 0.84 -1.18 21.85
CA ARG A 538 -0.42 -0.68 21.26
C ARG A 538 -0.18 0.50 20.35
N TYR A 539 -0.67 0.39 19.12
CA TYR A 539 -0.66 1.47 18.11
C TYR A 539 -2.02 2.18 18.13
N GLU A 540 -2.25 3.03 19.13
CA GLU A 540 -3.54 3.69 19.35
C GLU A 540 -3.38 5.13 19.88
N GLY A 541 -4.49 5.85 20.00
CA GLY A 541 -4.52 7.22 20.50
C GLY A 541 -4.28 8.28 19.42
N GLY A 542 -3.88 9.48 19.82
CA GLY A 542 -3.59 10.60 18.94
C GLY A 542 -2.29 10.44 18.16
N PRO A 543 -1.93 11.41 17.29
CA PRO A 543 -0.72 11.31 16.46
C PRO A 543 0.55 11.02 17.26
N ALA A 544 0.77 11.76 18.35
CA ALA A 544 1.99 11.61 19.14
C ALA A 544 2.11 10.24 19.86
N GLU A 545 0.99 9.67 20.32
CA GLU A 545 0.95 8.34 20.92
C GLU A 545 1.28 7.27 19.87
N ARG A 546 0.66 7.35 18.68
CA ARG A 546 0.94 6.41 17.58
C ARG A 546 2.37 6.51 17.09
N ASP A 547 2.92 7.72 16.92
CA ASP A 547 4.32 7.92 16.48
C ASP A 547 5.31 7.34 17.49
N ARG A 548 5.01 7.40 18.80
CA ARG A 548 5.82 6.75 19.84
C ARG A 548 5.81 5.23 19.74
N ALA A 549 4.69 4.63 19.33
CA ALA A 549 4.57 3.18 19.20
C ALA A 549 5.12 2.65 17.86
N TYR A 550 5.14 3.47 16.82
CA TYR A 550 5.27 3.08 15.42
C TYR A 550 6.49 2.19 15.12
N HIS A 551 7.64 2.46 15.78
CA HIS A 551 8.86 1.67 15.67
C HIS A 551 9.36 1.16 17.04
N GLN A 552 8.47 1.08 18.05
CA GLN A 552 8.78 0.64 19.40
C GLN A 552 7.92 -0.54 19.88
N GLY A 553 7.57 -1.44 18.96
CA GLY A 553 6.78 -2.64 19.29
C GLY A 553 5.70 -2.96 18.27
N THR A 554 5.21 -1.97 17.53
CA THR A 554 4.23 -2.14 16.44
C THR A 554 4.72 -3.20 15.43
N VAL A 555 3.81 -4.07 15.00
CA VAL A 555 4.07 -5.16 14.06
C VAL A 555 3.93 -4.67 12.63
N TRP A 556 4.91 -5.01 11.79
CA TRP A 556 4.93 -4.65 10.37
C TRP A 556 4.90 -5.88 9.47
N PRO A 557 3.84 -6.06 8.66
CA PRO A 557 3.70 -7.22 7.76
C PRO A 557 4.79 -7.33 6.70
N TRP A 558 5.30 -6.21 6.16
CA TRP A 558 6.33 -6.25 5.11
C TRP A 558 7.60 -6.99 5.53
N LEU A 559 7.94 -6.95 6.82
CA LEU A 559 9.10 -7.64 7.38
C LEU A 559 9.02 -9.16 7.29
N MET A 560 7.82 -9.72 7.03
CA MET A 560 7.67 -11.15 6.76
C MET A 560 8.42 -11.58 5.50
N GLY A 561 8.51 -10.72 4.49
CA GLY A 561 9.29 -11.03 3.29
C GLY A 561 10.76 -11.33 3.60
N PRO A 562 11.53 -10.37 4.16
CA PRO A 562 12.90 -10.59 4.62
C PRO A 562 13.04 -11.75 5.60
N TYR A 563 12.13 -11.87 6.57
CA TYR A 563 12.18 -12.96 7.56
C TYR A 563 12.06 -14.35 6.91
N ILE A 564 11.09 -14.55 6.02
CA ILE A 564 10.90 -15.81 5.31
C ILE A 564 12.10 -16.14 4.44
N THR A 565 12.64 -15.17 3.70
CA THR A 565 13.85 -15.38 2.89
C THR A 565 15.05 -15.79 3.75
N ALA A 566 15.28 -15.11 4.88
CA ALA A 566 16.34 -15.45 5.83
C ALA A 566 16.14 -16.86 6.42
N ARG A 567 14.91 -17.20 6.80
CA ARG A 567 14.54 -18.50 7.35
C ARG A 567 14.79 -19.65 6.35
N ILE A 568 14.36 -19.48 5.10
CA ILE A 568 14.61 -20.46 4.04
C ILE A 568 16.11 -20.66 3.81
N ARG A 569 16.90 -19.58 3.86
CA ARG A 569 18.36 -19.64 3.77
C ARG A 569 18.98 -20.38 4.96
N ALA A 570 18.58 -20.06 6.20
CA ALA A 570 19.03 -20.74 7.42
C ALA A 570 18.73 -22.24 7.40
N GLY A 571 17.56 -22.62 6.89
CA GLY A 571 17.09 -24.00 6.73
C GLY A 571 17.62 -24.71 5.48
N ARG A 572 18.64 -24.15 4.80
CA ARG A 572 19.28 -24.70 3.59
C ARG A 572 18.27 -25.03 2.49
N GLN A 573 17.26 -24.19 2.33
CA GLN A 573 16.22 -24.28 1.29
C GLN A 573 15.45 -25.62 1.31
N SER A 574 15.36 -26.27 2.46
CA SER A 574 14.71 -27.57 2.58
C SER A 574 13.20 -27.49 2.35
N LYS A 575 12.60 -28.56 1.80
CA LYS A 575 11.15 -28.67 1.64
C LYS A 575 10.38 -28.47 2.95
N LYS A 576 10.94 -28.95 4.07
CA LYS A 576 10.34 -28.75 5.41
C LYS A 576 10.22 -27.28 5.76
N GLU A 577 11.27 -26.49 5.51
CA GLU A 577 11.24 -25.04 5.79
C GLU A 577 10.29 -24.29 4.86
N ARG A 578 10.17 -24.68 3.59
CA ARG A 578 9.20 -24.09 2.67
C ARG A 578 7.74 -24.32 3.13
N VAL A 579 7.43 -25.51 3.63
CA VAL A 579 6.10 -25.79 4.22
C VAL A 579 5.86 -24.92 5.44
N ALA A 580 6.82 -24.88 6.38
CA ALA A 580 6.71 -24.04 7.58
C ALA A 580 6.59 -22.54 7.23
N ALA A 581 7.32 -22.08 6.22
CA ALA A 581 7.20 -20.71 5.71
C ALA A 581 5.81 -20.41 5.14
N GLY A 582 5.22 -21.37 4.43
CA GLY A 582 3.85 -21.29 3.93
C GLY A 582 2.82 -21.17 5.06
N ASP A 583 2.99 -21.95 6.13
CA ASP A 583 2.12 -21.89 7.31
C ASP A 583 2.24 -20.53 8.03
N ILE A 584 3.45 -19.99 8.15
CA ILE A 584 3.69 -18.66 8.74
C ILE A 584 3.04 -17.54 7.93
N LEU A 585 3.10 -17.60 6.58
CA LEU A 585 2.45 -16.62 5.71
C LEU A 585 0.93 -16.82 5.58
N GLY A 586 0.41 -17.98 6.01
CA GLY A 586 -0.99 -18.36 5.88
C GLY A 586 -1.99 -17.29 6.30
N PRO A 587 -1.88 -16.69 7.51
CA PRO A 587 -2.79 -15.64 7.96
C PRO A 587 -2.81 -14.40 7.04
N LEU A 588 -1.67 -13.98 6.52
CA LEU A 588 -1.58 -12.84 5.59
C LEU A 588 -2.12 -13.19 4.19
N ILE A 589 -1.85 -14.38 3.69
CA ILE A 589 -2.40 -14.87 2.41
C ILE A 589 -3.92 -15.07 2.51
N GLY A 590 -4.41 -15.57 3.66
CA GLY A 590 -5.84 -15.73 3.96
C GLY A 590 -6.54 -14.40 4.29
N LEU A 591 -5.80 -13.30 4.38
CA LEU A 591 -6.31 -11.97 4.75
C LEU A 591 -7.05 -11.96 6.09
N GLU A 592 -6.61 -12.78 7.02
CA GLU A 592 -7.17 -12.83 8.38
C GLU A 592 -6.87 -11.54 9.13
N GLY A 593 -7.85 -11.03 9.89
CA GLY A 593 -7.67 -9.85 10.74
C GLY A 593 -7.45 -8.52 10.01
N GLN A 594 -7.60 -8.45 8.67
CA GLN A 594 -7.39 -7.21 7.91
C GLN A 594 -8.57 -6.24 8.04
N ILE A 595 -8.29 -4.92 8.02
CA ILE A 595 -9.30 -3.86 7.89
C ILE A 595 -9.77 -3.80 6.43
N GLY A 596 -8.82 -3.72 5.50
CA GLY A 596 -9.06 -3.64 4.06
C GLY A 596 -9.48 -4.98 3.48
N VAL A 597 -10.65 -5.05 2.85
CA VAL A 597 -11.13 -6.26 2.18
C VAL A 597 -10.32 -6.52 0.92
N GLY A 598 -9.57 -7.62 0.92
CA GLY A 598 -8.75 -8.05 -0.23
C GLY A 598 -7.36 -7.43 -0.31
N THR A 599 -6.84 -6.89 0.80
CA THR A 599 -5.50 -6.30 0.86
C THR A 599 -4.88 -6.49 2.24
N ILE A 600 -3.63 -6.08 2.42
CA ILE A 600 -2.92 -6.14 3.70
C ILE A 600 -2.67 -4.74 4.22
N CYS A 601 -3.04 -4.48 5.46
CA CYS A 601 -2.85 -3.18 6.09
C CYS A 601 -1.38 -2.90 6.44
N GLU A 602 -1.13 -1.69 6.91
CA GLU A 602 0.21 -1.20 7.21
C GLU A 602 0.84 -1.87 8.43
N VAL A 603 0.12 -1.88 9.54
CA VAL A 603 0.63 -2.30 10.85
C VAL A 603 -0.41 -3.08 11.66
N PHE A 604 0.06 -3.73 12.72
CA PHE A 604 -0.77 -4.31 13.78
C PHE A 604 -0.21 -3.94 15.16
N ASP A 605 -1.05 -4.03 16.20
CA ASP A 605 -0.59 -3.94 17.58
C ASP A 605 0.50 -5.01 17.84
N GLY A 606 1.51 -4.65 18.64
CA GLY A 606 2.53 -5.59 19.13
C GLY A 606 1.98 -6.62 20.10
N ASP A 607 0.94 -6.24 20.87
CA ASP A 607 0.26 -7.11 21.83
C ASP A 607 -0.98 -7.77 21.23
N GLU A 608 -1.29 -8.97 21.73
CA GLU A 608 -2.54 -9.64 21.39
C GLU A 608 -3.78 -8.78 21.74
N PRO A 609 -4.83 -8.83 20.93
CA PRO A 609 -5.07 -9.73 19.78
C PRO A 609 -4.46 -9.25 18.45
N HIS A 610 -3.45 -8.38 18.46
CA HIS A 610 -2.82 -7.81 17.26
C HIS A 610 -3.83 -7.09 16.37
N ARG A 611 -4.48 -6.04 16.90
CA ARG A 611 -5.44 -5.24 16.14
C ARG A 611 -4.76 -4.56 14.95
N PRO A 612 -5.38 -4.61 13.76
CA PRO A 612 -4.85 -3.93 12.58
C PRO A 612 -4.95 -2.40 12.70
N GLY A 613 -4.02 -1.69 12.09
CA GLY A 613 -3.92 -0.24 12.13
C GLY A 613 -3.23 0.37 10.93
N GLY A 614 -2.97 1.67 10.99
CA GLY A 614 -2.34 2.40 9.89
C GLY A 614 -3.25 2.56 8.67
N CYS A 615 -2.68 2.60 7.47
CA CYS A 615 -3.45 2.59 6.24
C CYS A 615 -3.99 1.18 5.94
N ILE A 616 -5.15 1.11 5.26
CA ILE A 616 -5.86 -0.15 5.04
C ILE A 616 -5.21 -1.04 3.99
N SER A 617 -4.35 -0.47 3.15
CA SER A 617 -3.72 -1.14 2.02
C SER A 617 -2.31 -0.59 1.86
N GLN A 618 -1.28 -1.41 2.12
CA GLN A 618 0.12 -1.00 2.10
C GLN A 618 0.90 -1.77 1.05
N ALA A 619 1.59 -1.03 0.17
CA ALA A 619 2.30 -1.60 -0.99
C ALA A 619 3.36 -2.63 -0.60
N TRP A 620 4.25 -2.29 0.35
CA TRP A 620 5.30 -3.23 0.77
C TRP A 620 4.77 -4.43 1.56
N SER A 621 3.63 -4.28 2.29
CA SER A 621 2.99 -5.42 2.96
C SER A 621 2.49 -6.44 1.95
N VAL A 622 1.74 -5.98 0.93
CA VAL A 622 1.27 -6.84 -0.16
C VAL A 622 2.44 -7.36 -0.99
N GLY A 623 3.38 -6.48 -1.37
CA GLY A 623 4.52 -6.81 -2.22
C GLY A 623 5.43 -7.88 -1.60
N GLU A 624 5.87 -7.69 -0.37
CA GLU A 624 6.80 -8.61 0.28
C GLU A 624 6.17 -9.98 0.62
N VAL A 625 4.88 -10.01 0.97
CA VAL A 625 4.15 -11.27 1.14
C VAL A 625 4.04 -12.02 -0.19
N MET A 626 3.68 -11.36 -1.28
CA MET A 626 3.63 -11.97 -2.61
C MET A 626 4.99 -12.45 -3.09
N ARG A 627 6.05 -11.65 -2.88
CA ARG A 627 7.43 -12.02 -3.25
C ARG A 627 7.88 -13.27 -2.49
N ALA A 628 7.78 -13.24 -1.17
CA ALA A 628 8.22 -14.37 -0.35
C ALA A 628 7.43 -15.64 -0.64
N TRP A 629 6.12 -15.50 -0.87
CA TRP A 629 5.31 -16.64 -1.29
C TRP A 629 5.80 -17.24 -2.61
N HIS A 630 6.02 -16.40 -3.62
CA HIS A 630 6.45 -16.86 -4.94
C HIS A 630 7.88 -17.42 -4.94
N GLU A 631 8.84 -16.68 -4.37
CA GLU A 631 10.26 -17.03 -4.43
C GLU A 631 10.65 -18.12 -3.44
N ASP A 632 10.12 -18.06 -2.22
CA ASP A 632 10.62 -18.82 -1.09
C ASP A 632 9.72 -20.01 -0.74
N VAL A 633 8.38 -19.87 -0.84
CA VAL A 633 7.45 -20.95 -0.52
C VAL A 633 7.21 -21.86 -1.72
N MET A 634 6.87 -21.27 -2.89
CA MET A 634 6.48 -22.03 -4.08
C MET A 634 7.66 -22.57 -4.90
N ASP A 635 8.89 -22.17 -4.58
CA ASP A 635 10.07 -22.45 -5.42
C ASP A 635 9.88 -21.99 -6.86
N GLY A 636 9.10 -20.94 -6.99
CA GLY A 636 8.82 -20.29 -8.26
C GLY A 636 10.13 -19.80 -8.84
N ALA A 637 10.38 -20.08 -10.11
CA ALA A 637 11.64 -19.86 -10.78
C ALA A 637 12.28 -18.55 -10.29
N ARG A 638 13.32 -18.67 -9.49
CA ARG A 638 14.37 -17.67 -9.42
C ARG A 638 14.65 -17.38 -10.87
N GLY A 639 14.46 -16.14 -11.31
CA GLY A 639 14.45 -15.77 -12.73
C GLY A 639 15.58 -16.42 -13.52
N ARG A 640 15.57 -16.39 -14.84
CA ARG A 640 16.55 -17.03 -15.75
C ARG A 640 18.04 -16.82 -15.38
N ALA A 641 18.33 -15.89 -14.45
CA ALA A 641 19.63 -15.71 -13.79
C ALA A 641 19.82 -16.59 -12.54
N GLY A 642 18.82 -17.39 -12.13
CA GLY A 642 18.86 -18.27 -10.95
C GLY A 642 19.87 -19.40 -11.00
N ASP A 643 20.35 -19.77 -12.19
CA ASP A 643 21.45 -20.73 -12.36
C ASP A 643 22.79 -20.21 -11.80
N PHE A 644 22.88 -18.97 -11.34
CA PHE A 644 24.10 -18.34 -10.83
C PHE A 644 24.18 -18.21 -9.32
N LEU A 645 23.07 -18.41 -8.58
CA LEU A 645 23.12 -18.45 -7.11
C LEU A 645 23.67 -19.79 -6.58
N ASP A 646 23.70 -20.84 -7.41
CA ASP A 646 24.32 -22.13 -7.07
C ASP A 646 25.87 -22.09 -7.15
N VAL A 647 26.48 -20.99 -7.63
CA VAL A 647 27.94 -20.85 -7.77
C VAL A 647 28.59 -20.22 -6.54
N ILE A 648 27.80 -19.65 -5.60
CA ILE A 648 28.35 -19.32 -4.28
C ILE A 648 28.10 -20.52 -3.36
N ASP A 649 28.77 -21.62 -3.66
CA ASP A 649 28.92 -22.76 -2.76
C ASP A 649 29.67 -22.29 -1.50
N ILE A 650 28.92 -22.24 -0.38
CA ILE A 650 29.46 -21.93 0.95
C ILE A 650 30.41 -23.06 1.42
N SER A 651 30.73 -24.05 0.57
CA SER A 651 31.54 -25.20 0.88
C SER A 651 33.08 -25.04 0.69
N SER A 652 33.57 -23.92 0.13
CA SER A 652 35.01 -23.79 -0.18
C SER A 652 35.81 -22.87 0.75
N ALA A 653 35.33 -22.53 1.94
CA ALA A 653 36.13 -21.87 2.99
C ALA A 653 36.64 -22.90 4.04
N GLY A 654 36.95 -24.10 3.63
CA GLY A 654 37.54 -25.13 4.50
C GLY A 654 38.57 -25.95 3.74
N THR A 655 39.84 -25.85 4.17
CA THR A 655 41.01 -26.67 3.82
C THR A 655 41.80 -26.23 2.58
N ARG A 656 42.72 -25.29 2.79
CA ARG A 656 44.09 -25.49 2.33
C ARG A 656 45.04 -25.30 3.51
N THR A 657 45.69 -26.42 3.88
CA THR A 657 46.82 -26.54 4.78
C THR A 657 47.99 -25.64 4.39
#